data_ba4d0e2245fd76f9d4b4f8974c9f8fb4
#
_entry.id   ba4d0e2245fd76f9d4b4f8974c9f8fb4
#
_cell.length_a   1.000
_cell.length_b   1.000
_cell.length_c   1.000
_cell.angle_alpha   90.00
_cell.angle_beta   90.00
_cell.angle_gamma   90.00
#
_symmetry.space_group_name_H-M   'P 1'
#
loop_
_entity.id
_entity.type
_entity.pdbx_description
1 polymer ?
#
loop_
_entity_poly.entity_id
_entity_poly.type
_entity_poly.pdbx_seq_one_letter_code
_entity_poly.pdbx_strand_id
1 'polypeptide(L)'
;MRPISDLQRRVEPFEVISDYIPAGDQPDAIAEIARRLEAGEQDVVLLGATGTGKSATTAWLIEKLQRPTLVLAPNKTLAAQLANEFRELLPNNAVEYFVSYYDYYQPEAYVPQTDTFIEKDSSVNDEVERLRHSATNSLLTRRDVIVVATVSCIYGLGTPQEYIDRMVRLRVGDEIERNALLRRFVDVQYKRNDLAFERGTFRVRGDTIEIIPMYEELAIRIEMFGDEIEKISTLHPLTGEIIRDETEMYIFPATHYAAGPETIKRAIGDIEDELQIQLNLFEKQGKLLEAQRLRMRTTFDVEMMEQIGFCSGIENYSRHLDGRESGSAPNCLLDYFPEDFLVVIDESHVTVPQLGAMYEGDASRKRTLVEHGFRLPSALDNRPLKFPEFLERTGQKLYLSATPGKYEMAKVNGDVVEQVIRPTGLVDPQIIIKPIKGQIDDLLNEITIRVEKNERVLVTTLTKKMSEDLTEYMQEKGVRVRYLHSEVDTLRRVELLRELRTGEYDVLIGINLLREGLDLPEVSLVAILDADKEGFLRSATSLIQTIGRAARNVSGEVHMYADNITDSMAKAIDETNRRRAKQVAYNLERGVDPQPLRKKIADITDLINRESEDTEELLATSKKANQKGVSSAGIYTSALTTLPRQELIALIGSLTDQMKNAAAELQFEVAARLRDEIKILKRELRSMEEAGV
;
A
#
# COMPACT_ATOMS: atom_id res chain seq x y z
N MET A 1 19.05 -7.96 -19.55
CA MET A 1 19.82 -8.83 -18.63
C MET A 1 19.50 -8.36 -17.23
N ARG A 2 19.03 -9.24 -16.35
CA ARG A 2 18.82 -8.85 -14.94
C ARG A 2 20.16 -8.72 -14.24
N PRO A 3 20.31 -7.77 -13.31
CA PRO A 3 21.63 -7.53 -12.69
C PRO A 3 22.07 -8.77 -11.90
N ILE A 4 23.29 -9.20 -12.14
CA ILE A 4 23.97 -10.17 -11.29
C ILE A 4 24.53 -9.35 -10.13
N SER A 5 23.89 -9.39 -8.98
CA SER A 5 24.44 -8.75 -7.79
C SER A 5 25.43 -9.71 -7.12
N ASP A 6 26.60 -9.21 -6.73
CA ASP A 6 27.55 -9.95 -5.86
C ASP A 6 26.99 -10.13 -4.43
N LEU A 7 25.82 -9.54 -4.13
CA LEU A 7 25.10 -9.73 -2.89
C LEU A 7 24.53 -11.14 -2.86
N GLN A 8 25.01 -11.95 -1.93
CA GLN A 8 24.36 -13.22 -1.60
C GLN A 8 23.04 -12.91 -0.90
N ARG A 9 21.93 -13.14 -1.62
CA ARG A 9 20.60 -13.00 -1.02
C ARG A 9 20.44 -14.04 0.10
N ARG A 10 20.03 -13.57 1.26
CA ARG A 10 19.66 -14.43 2.38
C ARG A 10 18.51 -15.33 1.94
N VAL A 11 18.63 -16.63 2.22
CA VAL A 11 17.61 -17.64 1.90
C VAL A 11 17.05 -18.19 3.18
N GLU A 12 15.87 -17.73 3.55
CA GLU A 12 15.06 -18.34 4.62
C GLU A 12 13.86 -19.05 3.98
N PRO A 13 13.37 -20.15 4.55
CA PRO A 13 12.17 -20.78 4.03
C PRO A 13 10.93 -19.92 4.30
N PHE A 14 9.97 -19.94 3.38
CA PHE A 14 8.64 -19.49 3.70
C PHE A 14 7.96 -20.52 4.59
N GLU A 15 7.48 -20.09 5.75
CA GLU A 15 6.81 -20.93 6.73
C GLU A 15 5.56 -20.23 7.25
N VAL A 16 4.39 -20.83 7.00
CA VAL A 16 3.10 -20.29 7.48
C VAL A 16 2.91 -20.69 8.93
N ILE A 17 2.78 -19.69 9.80
CA ILE A 17 2.47 -19.85 11.22
C ILE A 17 1.02 -19.43 11.43
N SER A 18 0.14 -20.38 11.67
CA SER A 18 -1.30 -20.13 11.83
C SER A 18 -1.95 -21.16 12.75
N ASP A 19 -2.93 -20.72 13.54
CA ASP A 19 -3.82 -21.59 14.30
C ASP A 19 -4.81 -22.38 13.40
N TYR A 20 -4.88 -22.00 12.11
CA TYR A 20 -5.76 -22.62 11.13
C TYR A 20 -4.96 -23.54 10.21
N ILE A 21 -5.62 -24.58 9.75
CA ILE A 21 -5.12 -25.48 8.70
C ILE A 21 -5.98 -25.34 7.45
N PRO A 22 -5.45 -25.61 6.25
CA PRO A 22 -6.25 -25.60 5.03
C PRO A 22 -7.48 -26.50 5.13
N ALA A 23 -8.66 -25.96 4.82
CA ALA A 23 -9.93 -26.68 4.92
C ALA A 23 -10.88 -26.31 3.78
N GLY A 24 -11.99 -27.04 3.63
CA GLY A 24 -12.90 -26.87 2.50
C GLY A 24 -12.25 -27.24 1.18
N ASP A 25 -12.32 -26.36 0.20
CA ASP A 25 -11.68 -26.52 -1.12
C ASP A 25 -10.19 -26.12 -1.13
N GLN A 26 -9.66 -25.53 -0.04
CA GLN A 26 -8.30 -24.99 0.00
C GLN A 26 -7.20 -26.04 -0.25
N PRO A 27 -7.21 -27.24 0.39
CA PRO A 27 -6.18 -28.24 0.16
C PRO A 27 -6.07 -28.65 -1.31
N ASP A 28 -7.21 -28.91 -1.95
CA ASP A 28 -7.28 -29.33 -3.35
C ASP A 28 -6.85 -28.19 -4.29
N ALA A 29 -7.28 -26.96 -4.00
CA ALA A 29 -6.89 -25.77 -4.76
C ALA A 29 -5.36 -25.54 -4.69
N ILE A 30 -4.76 -25.61 -3.50
CA ILE A 30 -3.31 -25.46 -3.31
C ILE A 30 -2.55 -26.55 -4.08
N ALA A 31 -3.00 -27.80 -3.96
CA ALA A 31 -2.36 -28.93 -4.62
C ALA A 31 -2.43 -28.79 -6.15
N GLU A 32 -3.59 -28.46 -6.69
CA GLU A 32 -3.81 -28.33 -8.13
C GLU A 32 -3.09 -27.13 -8.73
N ILE A 33 -3.12 -25.94 -8.07
CA ILE A 33 -2.39 -24.78 -8.54
C ILE A 33 -0.87 -25.04 -8.53
N ALA A 34 -0.34 -25.65 -7.46
CA ALA A 34 1.07 -25.98 -7.38
C ALA A 34 1.46 -26.96 -8.50
N ARG A 35 0.69 -28.02 -8.72
CA ARG A 35 0.90 -28.99 -9.79
C ARG A 35 0.96 -28.32 -11.18
N ARG A 36 0.03 -27.41 -11.47
CA ARG A 36 -0.01 -26.69 -12.75
C ARG A 36 1.21 -25.79 -12.94
N LEU A 37 1.58 -25.02 -11.90
CA LEU A 37 2.75 -24.15 -11.94
C LEU A 37 4.06 -24.96 -12.05
N GLU A 38 4.20 -26.07 -11.32
CA GLU A 38 5.34 -26.99 -11.42
C GLU A 38 5.42 -27.68 -12.80
N ALA A 39 4.27 -27.92 -13.44
CA ALA A 39 4.19 -28.42 -14.82
C ALA A 39 4.56 -27.36 -15.87
N GLY A 40 4.80 -26.10 -15.48
CA GLY A 40 5.22 -25.03 -16.38
C GLY A 40 4.07 -24.22 -16.99
N GLU A 41 2.82 -24.40 -16.53
CA GLU A 41 1.71 -23.55 -16.97
C GLU A 41 1.98 -22.09 -16.61
N GLN A 42 1.78 -21.19 -17.59
CA GLN A 42 2.12 -19.77 -17.42
C GLN A 42 1.03 -18.98 -16.71
N ASP A 43 -0.22 -19.40 -16.89
CA ASP A 43 -1.39 -18.70 -16.38
C ASP A 43 -2.31 -19.72 -15.69
N VAL A 44 -2.67 -19.46 -14.42
CA VAL A 44 -3.61 -20.25 -13.63
C VAL A 44 -4.67 -19.33 -13.05
N VAL A 45 -5.93 -19.73 -13.07
CA VAL A 45 -7.04 -18.95 -12.51
C VAL A 45 -7.63 -19.69 -11.31
N LEU A 46 -7.67 -19.03 -10.16
CA LEU A 46 -8.45 -19.45 -8.99
C LEU A 46 -9.78 -18.67 -8.95
N LEU A 47 -10.85 -19.36 -9.27
CA LEU A 47 -12.22 -18.87 -9.07
C LEU A 47 -12.58 -19.06 -7.60
N GLY A 48 -12.28 -18.04 -6.79
CA GLY A 48 -12.49 -18.08 -5.34
C GLY A 48 -13.63 -17.21 -4.89
N ALA A 49 -14.69 -17.81 -4.34
CA ALA A 49 -15.82 -17.03 -3.79
C ALA A 49 -15.36 -16.08 -2.67
N THR A 50 -16.13 -15.05 -2.40
CA THR A 50 -15.83 -14.10 -1.30
C THR A 50 -15.88 -14.82 0.05
N GLY A 51 -14.84 -14.61 0.88
CA GLY A 51 -14.77 -15.19 2.23
C GLY A 51 -14.29 -16.65 2.28
N THR A 52 -13.75 -17.20 1.18
CA THR A 52 -13.20 -18.58 1.18
C THR A 52 -11.74 -18.65 1.65
N GLY A 53 -11.12 -17.51 2.00
CA GLY A 53 -9.73 -17.46 2.47
C GLY A 53 -8.69 -17.53 1.35
N LYS A 54 -8.93 -16.85 0.23
CA LYS A 54 -7.97 -16.77 -0.90
C LYS A 54 -6.55 -16.34 -0.48
N SER A 55 -6.45 -15.35 0.44
CA SER A 55 -5.15 -14.90 0.95
C SER A 55 -4.39 -16.00 1.69
N ALA A 56 -5.08 -16.76 2.56
CA ALA A 56 -4.49 -17.89 3.27
C ALA A 56 -4.09 -19.01 2.30
N THR A 57 -4.96 -19.34 1.31
CA THR A 57 -4.62 -20.28 0.23
C THR A 57 -3.34 -19.87 -0.50
N THR A 58 -3.21 -18.55 -0.78
CA THR A 58 -2.01 -17.99 -1.43
C THR A 58 -0.78 -18.12 -0.53
N ALA A 59 -0.89 -17.86 0.78
CA ALA A 59 0.22 -18.01 1.73
C ALA A 59 0.73 -19.47 1.76
N TRP A 60 -0.15 -20.45 1.90
CA TRP A 60 0.23 -21.88 1.86
C TRP A 60 0.76 -22.33 0.49
N LEU A 61 0.28 -21.72 -0.59
CA LEU A 61 0.84 -21.96 -1.91
C LEU A 61 2.27 -21.42 -2.04
N ILE A 62 2.55 -20.21 -1.50
CA ILE A 62 3.89 -19.61 -1.46
C ILE A 62 4.83 -20.48 -0.61
N GLU A 63 4.38 -20.92 0.58
CA GLU A 63 5.12 -21.89 1.41
C GLU A 63 5.45 -23.15 0.62
N LYS A 64 4.50 -23.71 -0.12
CA LYS A 64 4.73 -24.91 -0.91
C LYS A 64 5.71 -24.69 -2.07
N LEU A 65 5.63 -23.57 -2.76
CA LEU A 65 6.46 -23.26 -3.94
C LEU A 65 7.83 -22.66 -3.59
N GLN A 66 8.01 -22.08 -2.40
CA GLN A 66 9.26 -21.46 -1.95
C GLN A 66 9.82 -20.40 -2.92
N ARG A 67 8.95 -19.56 -3.48
CA ARG A 67 9.32 -18.57 -4.51
C ARG A 67 9.02 -17.15 -4.05
N PRO A 68 9.93 -16.19 -4.31
CA PRO A 68 9.61 -14.76 -4.17
C PRO A 68 8.32 -14.43 -4.91
N THR A 69 7.46 -13.64 -4.32
CA THR A 69 6.11 -13.42 -4.87
C THR A 69 5.74 -11.94 -4.91
N LEU A 70 5.23 -11.50 -6.06
CA LEU A 70 4.57 -10.21 -6.22
C LEU A 70 3.05 -10.42 -6.16
N VAL A 71 2.39 -9.77 -5.22
CA VAL A 71 0.92 -9.77 -5.11
C VAL A 71 0.40 -8.41 -5.55
N LEU A 72 -0.39 -8.37 -6.61
CA LEU A 72 -0.99 -7.15 -7.15
C LEU A 72 -2.43 -6.99 -6.68
N ALA A 73 -2.71 -5.86 -6.04
CA ALA A 73 -4.03 -5.48 -5.58
C ALA A 73 -4.57 -4.25 -6.34
N PRO A 74 -5.88 -4.11 -6.54
CA PRO A 74 -6.47 -3.04 -7.33
C PRO A 74 -6.42 -1.65 -6.68
N ASN A 75 -6.20 -1.57 -5.37
CA ASN A 75 -6.13 -0.30 -4.63
C ASN A 75 -5.28 -0.41 -3.36
N LYS A 76 -4.91 0.76 -2.78
CA LYS A 76 -4.04 0.86 -1.60
C LYS A 76 -4.65 0.16 -0.37
N THR A 77 -5.95 0.30 -0.15
CA THR A 77 -6.64 -0.27 1.03
C THR A 77 -6.59 -1.80 1.02
N LEU A 78 -6.89 -2.42 -0.13
CA LEU A 78 -6.81 -3.88 -0.26
C LEU A 78 -5.36 -4.36 -0.19
N ALA A 79 -4.42 -3.62 -0.79
CA ALA A 79 -3.00 -3.94 -0.68
C ALA A 79 -2.52 -3.92 0.79
N ALA A 80 -2.92 -2.92 1.58
CA ALA A 80 -2.61 -2.86 3.00
C ALA A 80 -3.22 -4.03 3.78
N GLN A 81 -4.48 -4.35 3.52
CA GLN A 81 -5.14 -5.51 4.13
C GLN A 81 -4.41 -6.82 3.81
N LEU A 82 -4.06 -7.05 2.55
CA LEU A 82 -3.33 -8.25 2.13
C LEU A 82 -1.93 -8.32 2.76
N ALA A 83 -1.21 -7.20 2.81
CA ALA A 83 0.10 -7.15 3.45
C ALA A 83 0.00 -7.52 4.94
N ASN A 84 -0.99 -7.02 5.67
CA ASN A 84 -1.24 -7.39 7.06
C ASN A 84 -1.59 -8.89 7.19
N GLU A 85 -2.47 -9.42 6.33
CA GLU A 85 -2.84 -10.84 6.34
C GLU A 85 -1.61 -11.74 6.08
N PHE A 86 -0.74 -11.37 5.14
CA PHE A 86 0.49 -12.12 4.87
C PHE A 86 1.50 -12.01 6.01
N ARG A 87 1.65 -10.85 6.67
CA ARG A 87 2.52 -10.68 7.84
C ARG A 87 2.05 -11.53 9.03
N GLU A 88 0.74 -11.64 9.23
CA GLU A 88 0.18 -12.52 10.26
C GLU A 88 0.44 -14.00 9.98
N LEU A 89 0.37 -14.41 8.71
CA LEU A 89 0.56 -15.81 8.31
C LEU A 89 2.04 -16.19 8.14
N LEU A 90 2.90 -15.24 7.79
CA LEU A 90 4.32 -15.45 7.48
C LEU A 90 5.21 -14.47 8.29
N PRO A 91 5.15 -14.52 9.64
CA PRO A 91 5.77 -13.51 10.50
C PRO A 91 7.30 -13.50 10.45
N ASN A 92 7.94 -14.56 10.00
CA ASN A 92 9.40 -14.69 9.92
C ASN A 92 9.95 -14.29 8.53
N ASN A 93 9.08 -14.01 7.55
CA ASN A 93 9.46 -13.69 6.18
C ASN A 93 9.27 -12.20 5.89
N ALA A 94 9.92 -11.71 4.85
CA ALA A 94 9.79 -10.30 4.44
C ALA A 94 8.47 -10.09 3.67
N VAL A 95 7.51 -9.43 4.30
CA VAL A 95 6.27 -9.00 3.65
C VAL A 95 6.28 -7.50 3.50
N GLU A 96 6.50 -7.06 2.29
CA GLU A 96 6.72 -5.66 1.90
C GLU A 96 5.47 -5.04 1.27
N TYR A 97 5.37 -3.70 1.39
CA TYR A 97 4.25 -2.94 0.87
C TYR A 97 4.73 -1.90 -0.14
N PHE A 98 4.24 -1.97 -1.38
CA PHE A 98 4.70 -1.09 -2.45
C PHE A 98 3.53 -0.46 -3.21
N VAL A 99 3.15 0.75 -2.78
CA VAL A 99 2.07 1.53 -3.41
C VAL A 99 2.56 2.93 -3.78
N SER A 100 1.69 3.76 -4.36
CA SER A 100 2.02 5.16 -4.59
C SER A 100 2.21 5.90 -3.25
N TYR A 101 3.34 6.56 -3.08
CA TYR A 101 3.69 7.33 -1.87
C TYR A 101 3.02 8.70 -1.78
N TYR A 102 2.21 9.08 -2.77
CA TYR A 102 1.45 10.32 -2.72
C TYR A 102 0.12 10.13 -1.97
N ASP A 103 -0.13 10.91 -0.93
CA ASP A 103 -1.45 11.03 -0.31
C ASP A 103 -2.39 11.85 -1.20
N TYR A 104 -1.86 12.92 -1.76
CA TYR A 104 -2.49 13.72 -2.80
C TYR A 104 -1.55 13.83 -3.99
N TYR A 105 -2.07 13.65 -5.20
CA TYR A 105 -1.30 13.77 -6.42
C TYR A 105 -2.10 14.43 -7.52
N GLN A 106 -1.71 15.65 -7.87
CA GLN A 106 -2.14 16.34 -9.07
C GLN A 106 -0.99 16.32 -10.08
N PRO A 107 -1.07 15.51 -11.13
CA PRO A 107 -0.03 15.49 -12.14
C PRO A 107 0.05 16.83 -12.88
N GLU A 108 1.27 17.19 -13.25
CA GLU A 108 1.51 18.29 -14.17
C GLU A 108 0.71 18.09 -15.46
N ALA A 109 -0.04 19.10 -15.89
CA ALA A 109 -0.86 19.05 -17.08
C ALA A 109 -0.96 20.41 -17.76
N TYR A 110 -1.29 20.42 -19.05
CA TYR A 110 -1.57 21.64 -19.79
C TYR A 110 -2.89 21.52 -20.54
N VAL A 111 -3.73 22.55 -20.44
CA VAL A 111 -5.03 22.62 -21.10
C VAL A 111 -4.92 23.68 -22.22
N PRO A 112 -4.70 23.28 -23.47
CA PRO A 112 -4.46 24.21 -24.57
C PRO A 112 -5.62 25.18 -24.83
N GLN A 113 -6.88 24.74 -24.60
CA GLN A 113 -8.08 25.56 -24.86
C GLN A 113 -8.15 26.81 -23.97
N THR A 114 -7.61 26.73 -22.76
CA THR A 114 -7.64 27.84 -21.79
C THR A 114 -6.25 28.42 -21.51
N ASP A 115 -5.21 27.97 -22.21
CA ASP A 115 -3.79 28.27 -21.94
C ASP A 115 -3.44 28.16 -20.46
N THR A 116 -3.95 27.10 -19.82
CA THR A 116 -3.78 26.88 -18.39
C THR A 116 -2.76 25.77 -18.16
N PHE A 117 -1.64 26.11 -17.52
CA PHE A 117 -0.67 25.16 -17.02
C PHE A 117 -1.06 24.80 -15.58
N ILE A 118 -1.23 23.52 -15.32
CA ILE A 118 -1.47 22.95 -14.00
C ILE A 118 -0.12 22.43 -13.52
N GLU A 119 0.43 23.07 -12.51
CA GLU A 119 1.68 22.64 -11.90
C GLU A 119 1.48 21.31 -11.13
N LYS A 120 2.55 20.51 -11.09
CA LYS A 120 2.55 19.28 -10.25
C LYS A 120 2.37 19.70 -8.79
N ASP A 121 1.31 19.21 -8.17
CA ASP A 121 1.09 19.35 -6.73
C ASP A 121 0.98 17.96 -6.10
N SER A 122 1.72 17.74 -5.04
CA SER A 122 1.74 16.42 -4.40
C SER A 122 2.14 16.52 -2.94
N SER A 123 1.42 15.77 -2.12
CA SER A 123 1.79 15.49 -0.74
C SER A 123 2.39 14.10 -0.66
N VAL A 124 3.65 14.02 -0.23
CA VAL A 124 4.39 12.77 -0.06
C VAL A 124 4.14 12.25 1.35
N ASN A 125 3.88 10.96 1.45
CA ASN A 125 3.80 10.24 2.70
C ASN A 125 5.16 9.58 2.98
N ASP A 126 5.91 10.11 3.93
CA ASP A 126 7.27 9.68 4.25
C ASP A 126 7.33 8.22 4.69
N GLU A 127 6.26 7.71 5.35
CA GLU A 127 6.21 6.30 5.75
C GLU A 127 5.99 5.37 4.56
N VAL A 128 5.11 5.75 3.64
CA VAL A 128 4.91 4.95 2.41
C VAL A 128 6.16 5.00 1.54
N GLU A 129 6.90 6.12 1.52
CA GLU A 129 8.19 6.22 0.84
C GLU A 129 9.22 5.25 1.45
N ARG A 130 9.30 5.21 2.78
CA ARG A 130 10.14 4.26 3.51
C ARG A 130 9.81 2.81 3.15
N LEU A 131 8.53 2.43 3.16
CA LEU A 131 8.07 1.08 2.80
C LEU A 131 8.46 0.70 1.36
N ARG A 132 8.46 1.65 0.43
CA ARG A 132 8.93 1.42 -0.95
C ARG A 132 10.43 1.14 -1.00
N HIS A 133 11.23 1.89 -0.25
CA HIS A 133 12.67 1.64 -0.12
C HIS A 133 12.95 0.32 0.58
N SER A 134 12.19 -0.04 1.61
CA SER A 134 12.25 -1.35 2.27
C SER A 134 11.99 -2.49 1.27
N ALA A 135 10.94 -2.37 0.45
CA ALA A 135 10.62 -3.39 -0.55
C ALA A 135 11.77 -3.61 -1.56
N THR A 136 12.37 -2.54 -2.09
CA THR A 136 13.50 -2.68 -3.01
C THR A 136 14.74 -3.24 -2.34
N ASN A 137 15.01 -2.85 -1.09
CA ASN A 137 16.10 -3.39 -0.29
C ASN A 137 15.92 -4.89 -0.05
N SER A 138 14.73 -5.32 0.44
CA SER A 138 14.43 -6.72 0.70
C SER A 138 14.55 -7.58 -0.56
N LEU A 139 14.09 -7.10 -1.72
CA LEU A 139 14.23 -7.80 -2.99
C LEU A 139 15.68 -8.02 -3.42
N LEU A 140 16.58 -7.11 -3.06
CA LEU A 140 18.01 -7.22 -3.38
C LEU A 140 18.79 -8.08 -2.39
N THR A 141 18.35 -8.14 -1.12
CA THR A 141 19.09 -8.79 -0.03
C THR A 141 18.53 -10.15 0.40
N ARG A 142 17.26 -10.45 0.09
CA ARG A 142 16.56 -11.68 0.53
C ARG A 142 15.89 -12.39 -0.65
N ARG A 143 15.58 -13.67 -0.46
CA ARG A 143 14.76 -14.44 -1.40
C ARG A 143 13.34 -14.72 -0.86
N ASP A 144 13.18 -14.73 0.43
CA ASP A 144 11.92 -14.98 1.13
C ASP A 144 11.08 -13.69 1.24
N VAL A 145 10.79 -13.09 0.08
CA VAL A 145 10.13 -11.79 -0.01
C VAL A 145 8.78 -11.91 -0.72
N ILE A 146 7.75 -11.38 -0.08
CA ILE A 146 6.44 -11.13 -0.67
C ILE A 146 6.26 -9.62 -0.76
N VAL A 147 6.07 -9.09 -1.96
CA VAL A 147 5.74 -7.67 -2.13
C VAL A 147 4.27 -7.54 -2.50
N VAL A 148 3.50 -6.89 -1.65
CA VAL A 148 2.11 -6.53 -1.95
C VAL A 148 2.08 -5.14 -2.55
N ALA A 149 1.66 -5.02 -3.80
CA ALA A 149 1.73 -3.79 -4.56
C ALA A 149 0.40 -3.45 -5.25
N THR A 150 0.27 -2.19 -5.64
CA THR A 150 -0.74 -1.75 -6.62
C THR A 150 -0.10 -1.60 -7.99
N VAL A 151 -0.87 -1.15 -8.98
CA VAL A 151 -0.34 -0.84 -10.33
C VAL A 151 0.82 0.17 -10.33
N SER A 152 1.13 0.81 -9.21
CA SER A 152 2.32 1.66 -9.07
C SER A 152 3.64 0.92 -9.28
N CYS A 153 3.65 -0.42 -9.17
CA CYS A 153 4.84 -1.26 -9.40
C CYS A 153 5.33 -1.26 -10.86
N ILE A 154 4.49 -0.91 -11.84
CA ILE A 154 4.88 -0.83 -13.25
C ILE A 154 5.37 0.57 -13.66
N TYR A 155 5.40 1.54 -12.75
CA TYR A 155 5.97 2.87 -13.00
C TYR A 155 7.48 2.87 -12.84
N GLY A 156 8.12 3.81 -13.55
CA GLY A 156 9.58 3.94 -13.58
C GLY A 156 10.21 4.05 -12.19
N LEU A 157 11.26 3.28 -11.99
CA LEU A 157 12.24 3.38 -10.91
C LEU A 157 13.64 3.49 -11.52
N GLY A 158 14.63 3.84 -10.73
CA GLY A 158 16.04 3.74 -11.13
C GLY A 158 16.44 2.29 -11.43
N THR A 159 17.57 2.12 -12.11
CA THR A 159 18.08 0.79 -12.44
C THR A 159 18.53 0.06 -11.17
N PRO A 160 18.16 -1.23 -10.98
CA PRO A 160 18.65 -2.01 -9.84
C PRO A 160 20.18 -2.05 -9.77
N GLN A 161 20.86 -2.09 -10.91
CA GLN A 161 22.31 -2.14 -10.97
C GLN A 161 22.96 -0.86 -10.39
N GLU A 162 22.50 0.34 -10.80
CA GLU A 162 23.01 1.60 -10.24
C GLU A 162 22.72 1.69 -8.73
N TYR A 163 21.58 1.17 -8.28
CA TYR A 163 21.21 1.16 -6.87
C TYR A 163 22.14 0.26 -6.04
N ILE A 164 22.56 -0.90 -6.59
CA ILE A 164 23.53 -1.82 -5.97
C ILE A 164 24.95 -1.25 -6.04
N ASP A 165 25.38 -0.78 -7.20
CA ASP A 165 26.77 -0.32 -7.41
C ASP A 165 27.12 0.89 -6.54
N ARG A 166 26.09 1.62 -6.09
CA ARG A 166 26.26 2.80 -5.23
C ARG A 166 26.10 2.53 -3.75
N MET A 167 25.62 1.35 -3.35
CA MET A 167 25.51 1.04 -1.93
C MET A 167 26.86 1.20 -1.22
N VAL A 168 26.81 1.70 0.02
CA VAL A 168 27.98 1.81 0.87
C VAL A 168 28.06 0.55 1.72
N ARG A 169 29.05 -0.30 1.44
CA ARG A 169 29.35 -1.47 2.27
C ARG A 169 30.30 -1.05 3.37
N LEU A 170 30.01 -1.45 4.59
CA LEU A 170 30.80 -1.20 5.80
C LEU A 170 31.02 -2.51 6.52
N ARG A 171 32.23 -2.77 6.94
CA ARG A 171 32.62 -3.93 7.76
C ARG A 171 33.51 -3.48 8.89
N VAL A 172 33.37 -4.09 10.06
CA VAL A 172 34.28 -3.89 11.18
C VAL A 172 35.71 -4.33 10.78
N GLY A 173 36.69 -3.44 10.99
CA GLY A 173 38.08 -3.61 10.57
C GLY A 173 38.41 -3.05 9.19
N ASP A 174 37.44 -2.49 8.44
CA ASP A 174 37.71 -1.80 7.18
C ASP A 174 38.48 -0.49 7.45
N GLU A 175 39.51 -0.23 6.67
CA GLU A 175 40.24 1.05 6.66
C GLU A 175 39.62 1.99 5.61
N ILE A 176 39.03 3.08 6.06
CA ILE A 176 38.42 4.11 5.21
C ILE A 176 38.59 5.50 5.84
N GLU A 177 39.17 6.43 5.12
CA GLU A 177 39.26 7.82 5.57
C GLU A 177 37.87 8.36 5.90
N ARG A 178 37.67 8.89 7.11
CA ARG A 178 36.34 9.40 7.59
C ARG A 178 35.71 10.36 6.59
N ASN A 179 36.47 11.34 6.05
CA ASN A 179 35.94 12.31 5.10
C ASN A 179 35.53 11.65 3.76
N ALA A 180 36.23 10.59 3.35
CA ALA A 180 35.83 9.81 2.18
C ALA A 180 34.49 9.07 2.42
N LEU A 181 34.31 8.49 3.61
CA LEU A 181 33.05 7.86 3.98
C LEU A 181 31.89 8.88 3.99
N LEU A 182 32.10 10.06 4.58
CA LEU A 182 31.09 11.12 4.59
C LEU A 182 30.72 11.59 3.18
N ARG A 183 31.69 11.69 2.27
CA ARG A 183 31.43 12.01 0.85
C ARG A 183 30.60 10.92 0.19
N ARG A 184 30.90 9.63 0.44
CA ARG A 184 30.08 8.52 -0.09
C ARG A 184 28.62 8.64 0.36
N PHE A 185 28.33 9.02 1.60
CA PHE A 185 26.95 9.24 2.05
C PHE A 185 26.26 10.38 1.29
N VAL A 186 26.97 11.48 1.02
CA VAL A 186 26.43 12.57 0.20
C VAL A 186 26.21 12.12 -1.25
N ASP A 187 27.16 11.34 -1.82
CA ASP A 187 27.05 10.81 -3.19
C ASP A 187 25.84 9.88 -3.37
N VAL A 188 25.43 9.18 -2.31
CA VAL A 188 24.21 8.35 -2.29
C VAL A 188 22.98 9.09 -1.76
N GLN A 189 23.04 10.44 -1.77
CA GLN A 189 21.95 11.38 -1.52
C GLN A 189 21.49 11.47 -0.06
N TYR A 190 22.29 11.03 0.93
CA TYR A 190 22.03 11.37 2.33
C TYR A 190 22.48 12.79 2.64
N LYS A 191 21.70 13.46 3.48
CA LYS A 191 21.99 14.85 3.89
C LYS A 191 22.65 14.86 5.26
N ARG A 192 23.71 15.69 5.42
CA ARG A 192 24.26 15.91 6.74
C ARG A 192 23.33 16.84 7.53
N ASN A 193 22.89 16.40 8.68
CA ASN A 193 22.09 17.21 9.60
C ASN A 193 22.47 16.84 11.04
N ASP A 194 23.29 17.69 11.65
CA ASP A 194 23.78 17.47 13.02
C ASP A 194 22.75 17.93 14.08
N LEU A 195 21.67 18.63 13.67
CA LEU A 195 20.63 19.19 14.54
C LEU A 195 19.35 18.35 14.55
N ALA A 196 18.78 18.08 13.38
CA ALA A 196 17.60 17.24 13.22
C ALA A 196 18.02 15.89 12.61
N PHE A 197 17.93 14.83 13.40
CA PHE A 197 18.34 13.50 13.00
C PHE A 197 17.11 12.73 12.53
N GLU A 198 16.89 12.77 11.22
CA GLU A 198 15.71 12.22 10.53
C GLU A 198 16.13 11.19 9.49
N ARG A 199 15.18 10.45 8.93
CA ARG A 199 15.44 9.51 7.83
C ARG A 199 16.10 10.19 6.64
N GLY A 200 17.04 9.49 6.00
CA GLY A 200 17.84 10.05 4.90
C GLY A 200 18.87 11.08 5.35
N THR A 201 19.12 11.21 6.65
CA THR A 201 20.17 12.08 7.17
C THR A 201 21.25 11.31 7.91
N PHE A 202 22.45 11.91 7.98
CA PHE A 202 23.51 11.46 8.86
C PHE A 202 24.04 12.62 9.69
N ARG A 203 24.58 12.30 10.86
CA ARG A 203 25.26 13.27 11.74
C ARG A 203 26.62 12.75 12.18
N VAL A 204 27.51 13.67 12.56
CA VAL A 204 28.88 13.35 12.94
C VAL A 204 29.22 13.99 14.28
N ARG A 205 29.69 13.20 15.23
CA ARG A 205 30.13 13.67 16.54
C ARG A 205 31.50 13.03 16.86
N GLY A 206 32.58 13.79 16.62
CA GLY A 206 33.94 13.27 16.77
C GLY A 206 34.21 12.14 15.77
N ASP A 207 34.56 10.98 16.28
CA ASP A 207 34.85 9.78 15.49
C ASP A 207 33.63 8.85 15.33
N THR A 208 32.45 9.33 15.77
CA THR A 208 31.19 8.61 15.63
C THR A 208 30.34 9.22 14.51
N ILE A 209 29.89 8.39 13.60
CA ILE A 209 28.96 8.72 12.53
C ILE A 209 27.67 7.97 12.79
N GLU A 210 26.54 8.65 12.72
CA GLU A 210 25.22 8.05 12.85
C GLU A 210 24.39 8.39 11.61
N ILE A 211 23.67 7.40 11.07
CA ILE A 211 22.84 7.54 9.85
C ILE A 211 21.51 6.82 10.05
N ILE A 212 20.41 7.43 9.62
CA ILE A 212 19.11 6.75 9.52
C ILE A 212 18.84 6.45 8.05
N PRO A 213 18.90 5.16 7.64
CA PRO A 213 18.59 4.79 6.27
C PRO A 213 17.15 5.14 5.86
N MET A 214 16.89 5.33 4.55
CA MET A 214 15.55 5.63 4.06
C MET A 214 14.57 4.48 4.25
N TYR A 215 15.04 3.24 4.34
CA TYR A 215 14.28 1.99 4.42
C TYR A 215 14.13 1.46 5.84
N GLU A 216 14.72 2.12 6.85
CA GLU A 216 14.75 1.65 8.25
C GLU A 216 14.20 2.71 9.20
N GLU A 217 13.68 2.27 10.35
CA GLU A 217 13.34 3.14 11.47
C GLU A 217 14.51 3.32 12.45
N LEU A 218 15.43 2.38 12.42
CA LEU A 218 16.58 2.33 13.31
C LEU A 218 17.76 3.08 12.71
N ALA A 219 18.57 3.67 13.58
CA ALA A 219 19.80 4.31 13.18
C ALA A 219 20.98 3.34 13.22
N ILE A 220 21.94 3.56 12.36
CA ILE A 220 23.22 2.85 12.33
C ILE A 220 24.28 3.79 12.90
N ARG A 221 25.01 3.33 13.91
CA ARG A 221 26.16 4.02 14.47
C ARG A 221 27.42 3.33 14.00
N ILE A 222 28.36 4.12 13.50
CA ILE A 222 29.69 3.71 13.04
C ILE A 222 30.70 4.41 13.95
N GLU A 223 31.41 3.65 14.74
CA GLU A 223 32.48 4.15 15.61
C GLU A 223 33.82 3.91 14.90
N MET A 224 34.61 4.98 14.73
CA MET A 224 35.88 4.93 14.04
C MET A 224 37.03 5.18 15.03
N PHE A 225 38.13 4.49 14.82
CA PHE A 225 39.41 4.78 15.47
C PHE A 225 40.44 5.17 14.39
N GLY A 226 40.65 6.48 14.20
CA GLY A 226 41.39 6.98 13.06
C GLY A 226 40.61 6.71 11.75
N ASP A 227 41.24 5.93 10.87
CA ASP A 227 40.61 5.53 9.59
C ASP A 227 40.06 4.08 9.62
N GLU A 228 40.07 3.39 10.78
CA GLU A 228 39.52 2.05 10.94
C GLU A 228 38.10 2.10 11.51
N ILE A 229 37.21 1.29 10.99
CA ILE A 229 35.87 1.07 11.54
C ILE A 229 36.02 0.08 12.70
N GLU A 230 35.96 0.59 13.95
CA GLU A 230 36.09 -0.22 15.15
C GLU A 230 34.80 -0.98 15.49
N LYS A 231 33.64 -0.31 15.29
CA LYS A 231 32.36 -0.89 15.65
C LYS A 231 31.22 -0.36 14.78
N ILE A 232 30.26 -1.25 14.49
CA ILE A 232 28.99 -0.89 13.86
C ILE A 232 27.86 -1.37 14.76
N SER A 233 26.91 -0.49 15.09
CA SER A 233 25.78 -0.84 15.97
C SER A 233 24.48 -0.29 15.39
N THR A 234 23.40 -1.05 15.53
CA THR A 234 22.04 -0.59 15.26
C THR A 234 21.43 -0.08 16.57
N LEU A 235 20.82 1.10 16.53
CA LEU A 235 20.30 1.79 17.71
C LEU A 235 18.97 2.49 17.45
N HIS A 236 18.23 2.72 18.52
CA HIS A 236 17.01 3.51 18.45
C HIS A 236 17.35 5.01 18.30
N PRO A 237 16.84 5.71 17.27
CA PRO A 237 17.28 7.07 16.93
C PRO A 237 16.98 8.12 18.01
N LEU A 238 15.89 7.93 18.79
CA LEU A 238 15.48 8.88 19.85
C LEU A 238 16.17 8.61 21.18
N THR A 239 16.27 7.34 21.60
CA THR A 239 16.82 6.98 22.90
C THR A 239 18.33 6.75 22.88
N GLY A 240 18.90 6.48 21.70
CA GLY A 240 20.30 6.07 21.53
C GLY A 240 20.63 4.69 22.10
N GLU A 241 19.61 3.90 22.46
CA GLU A 241 19.76 2.53 22.97
C GLU A 241 20.27 1.63 21.87
N ILE A 242 21.39 0.92 22.13
CA ILE A 242 21.95 -0.05 21.19
C ILE A 242 21.09 -1.33 21.25
N ILE A 243 20.59 -1.72 20.08
CA ILE A 243 19.76 -2.91 19.92
C ILE A 243 20.64 -4.11 19.64
N ARG A 244 21.60 -3.98 18.72
CA ARG A 244 22.55 -5.04 18.38
C ARG A 244 23.83 -4.46 17.78
N ASP A 245 24.90 -5.24 17.87
CA ASP A 245 26.15 -4.97 17.19
C ASP A 245 26.20 -5.75 15.87
N GLU A 246 26.72 -5.12 14.83
CA GLU A 246 26.82 -5.69 13.49
C GLU A 246 28.28 -5.86 13.08
N THR A 247 28.57 -6.91 12.33
CA THR A 247 29.91 -7.12 11.75
C THR A 247 30.04 -6.52 10.37
N GLU A 248 28.94 -6.41 9.66
CA GLU A 248 28.85 -5.88 8.31
C GLU A 248 27.48 -5.21 8.09
N MET A 249 27.46 -4.11 7.34
CA MET A 249 26.25 -3.38 7.01
C MET A 249 26.30 -2.85 5.58
N TYR A 250 25.14 -2.82 4.94
CA TYR A 250 24.95 -2.23 3.60
C TYR A 250 24.02 -1.03 3.71
N ILE A 251 24.46 0.13 3.22
CA ILE A 251 23.66 1.34 3.19
C ILE A 251 23.33 1.66 1.74
N PHE A 252 22.05 1.48 1.39
CA PHE A 252 21.55 1.76 0.04
C PHE A 252 21.28 3.26 -0.16
N PRO A 253 21.25 3.74 -1.42
CA PRO A 253 20.96 5.14 -1.71
C PRO A 253 19.65 5.63 -1.13
N ALA A 254 19.61 6.91 -0.74
CA ALA A 254 18.41 7.57 -0.22
C ALA A 254 17.36 7.89 -1.29
N THR A 255 17.62 7.58 -2.55
CA THR A 255 16.69 7.74 -3.67
C THR A 255 16.85 6.59 -4.66
N HIS A 256 15.76 6.20 -5.31
CA HIS A 256 15.81 5.20 -6.39
C HIS A 256 16.47 5.73 -7.67
N TYR A 257 16.59 7.04 -7.84
CA TYR A 257 17.26 7.69 -8.97
C TYR A 257 18.68 8.14 -8.61
N ALA A 258 19.42 7.34 -7.85
CA ALA A 258 20.82 7.62 -7.55
C ALA A 258 21.67 7.44 -8.81
N ALA A 259 22.23 8.54 -9.32
CA ALA A 259 23.15 8.54 -10.45
C ALA A 259 24.50 9.07 -10.04
N GLY A 260 25.59 8.50 -10.58
CA GLY A 260 26.94 8.97 -10.29
C GLY A 260 27.36 10.18 -11.09
N PRO A 261 28.44 10.84 -10.68
CA PRO A 261 28.95 12.03 -11.37
C PRO A 261 29.18 11.81 -12.87
N GLU A 262 29.71 10.66 -13.26
CA GLU A 262 29.94 10.33 -14.67
C GLU A 262 28.64 10.08 -15.43
N THR A 263 27.67 9.37 -14.81
CA THR A 263 26.35 9.14 -15.36
C THR A 263 25.59 10.46 -15.53
N ILE A 264 25.66 11.34 -14.53
CA ILE A 264 25.04 12.68 -14.58
C ILE A 264 25.69 13.51 -15.69
N LYS A 265 27.01 13.55 -15.78
CA LYS A 265 27.72 14.30 -16.82
C LYS A 265 27.37 13.83 -18.23
N ARG A 266 27.28 12.52 -18.44
CA ARG A 266 26.83 11.95 -19.72
C ARG A 266 25.38 12.35 -20.00
N ALA A 267 24.48 12.17 -19.02
CA ALA A 267 23.07 12.50 -19.16
C ALA A 267 22.84 13.97 -19.47
N ILE A 268 23.61 14.88 -18.86
CA ILE A 268 23.56 16.31 -19.15
C ILE A 268 23.90 16.58 -20.63
N GLY A 269 24.97 15.99 -21.14
CA GLY A 269 25.32 16.13 -22.56
C GLY A 269 24.19 15.64 -23.49
N ASP A 270 23.62 14.47 -23.18
CA ASP A 270 22.49 13.92 -23.98
C ASP A 270 21.22 14.79 -23.87
N ILE A 271 20.96 15.40 -22.70
CA ILE A 271 19.84 16.33 -22.47
C ILE A 271 20.02 17.64 -23.27
N GLU A 272 21.24 18.21 -23.28
CA GLU A 272 21.56 19.42 -24.02
C GLU A 272 21.44 19.20 -25.53
N ASP A 273 21.91 18.06 -26.04
CA ASP A 273 21.76 17.69 -27.44
C ASP A 273 20.27 17.54 -27.82
N GLU A 274 19.46 16.85 -27.02
CA GLU A 274 18.03 16.72 -27.23
C GLU A 274 17.34 18.10 -27.20
N LEU A 275 17.71 18.94 -26.23
CA LEU A 275 17.20 20.32 -26.12
C LEU A 275 17.45 21.10 -27.39
N GLN A 276 18.69 21.08 -27.91
CA GLN A 276 19.05 21.82 -29.11
C GLN A 276 18.26 21.33 -30.34
N ILE A 277 18.06 20.02 -30.48
CA ILE A 277 17.24 19.43 -31.54
C ILE A 277 15.78 19.93 -31.45
N GLN A 278 15.21 19.89 -30.26
CA GLN A 278 13.82 20.28 -30.03
C GLN A 278 13.60 21.80 -30.22
N LEU A 279 14.54 22.63 -29.78
CA LEU A 279 14.51 24.07 -29.99
C LEU A 279 14.52 24.42 -31.49
N ASN A 280 15.41 23.82 -32.27
CA ASN A 280 15.48 23.97 -33.70
C ASN A 280 14.17 23.54 -34.40
N LEU A 281 13.51 22.49 -33.89
CA LEU A 281 12.20 22.06 -34.40
C LEU A 281 11.10 23.09 -34.14
N PHE A 282 11.02 23.61 -32.90
CA PHE A 282 10.02 24.63 -32.53
C PHE A 282 10.25 25.95 -33.29
N GLU A 283 11.49 26.39 -33.46
CA GLU A 283 11.82 27.59 -34.24
C GLU A 283 11.40 27.46 -35.71
N LYS A 284 11.65 26.32 -36.35
CA LYS A 284 11.21 26.00 -37.71
C LYS A 284 9.69 25.98 -37.83
N GLN A 285 8.98 25.60 -36.76
CA GLN A 285 7.51 25.59 -36.72
C GLN A 285 6.90 26.95 -36.32
N GLY A 286 7.73 27.96 -35.99
CA GLY A 286 7.27 29.27 -35.51
C GLY A 286 6.75 29.26 -34.06
N LYS A 287 7.02 28.19 -33.31
CA LYS A 287 6.60 28.01 -31.90
C LYS A 287 7.66 28.63 -30.95
N LEU A 288 7.79 29.97 -31.02
CA LEU A 288 8.84 30.67 -30.25
C LEU A 288 8.61 30.67 -28.73
N LEU A 289 7.33 30.71 -28.31
CA LEU A 289 7.00 30.66 -26.89
C LEU A 289 7.33 29.29 -26.27
N GLU A 290 6.99 28.24 -26.99
CA GLU A 290 7.30 26.87 -26.60
C GLU A 290 8.83 26.62 -26.51
N ALA A 291 9.58 27.14 -27.49
CA ALA A 291 11.03 27.10 -27.49
C ALA A 291 11.61 27.83 -26.27
N GLN A 292 11.12 29.00 -25.92
CA GLN A 292 11.56 29.77 -24.77
C GLN A 292 11.27 29.03 -23.44
N ARG A 293 10.03 28.53 -23.29
CA ARG A 293 9.62 27.75 -22.09
C ARG A 293 10.55 26.55 -21.88
N LEU A 294 10.74 25.76 -22.93
CA LEU A 294 11.57 24.56 -22.88
C LEU A 294 13.02 24.90 -22.53
N ARG A 295 13.60 25.91 -23.16
CA ARG A 295 14.98 26.35 -22.89
C ARG A 295 15.14 26.75 -21.42
N MET A 296 14.28 27.62 -20.91
CA MET A 296 14.38 28.11 -19.53
C MET A 296 14.30 26.96 -18.52
N ARG A 297 13.32 26.07 -18.69
CA ARG A 297 13.11 24.96 -17.77
C ARG A 297 14.27 23.96 -17.80
N THR A 298 14.67 23.54 -18.99
CA THR A 298 15.71 22.51 -19.13
C THR A 298 17.09 23.03 -18.66
N THR A 299 17.43 24.30 -18.99
CA THR A 299 18.67 24.89 -18.51
C THR A 299 18.72 24.96 -16.98
N PHE A 300 17.63 25.36 -16.34
CA PHE A 300 17.55 25.37 -14.88
C PHE A 300 17.69 23.97 -14.29
N ASP A 301 17.01 22.97 -14.86
CA ASP A 301 17.10 21.58 -14.37
C ASP A 301 18.53 21.01 -14.54
N VAL A 302 19.23 21.35 -15.64
CA VAL A 302 20.64 20.97 -15.90
C VAL A 302 21.57 21.61 -14.87
N GLU A 303 21.44 22.92 -14.63
CA GLU A 303 22.25 23.61 -13.61
C GLU A 303 22.09 22.98 -12.23
N MET A 304 20.88 22.60 -11.84
CA MET A 304 20.64 21.91 -10.58
C MET A 304 21.30 20.52 -10.55
N MET A 305 21.21 19.76 -11.65
CA MET A 305 21.88 18.45 -11.74
C MET A 305 23.40 18.56 -11.66
N GLU A 306 24.01 19.60 -12.25
CA GLU A 306 25.45 19.86 -12.16
C GLU A 306 25.90 20.21 -10.74
N GLN A 307 25.13 21.04 -10.02
CA GLN A 307 25.53 21.57 -8.72
C GLN A 307 25.29 20.58 -7.57
N ILE A 308 24.15 19.89 -7.56
CA ILE A 308 23.73 19.04 -6.44
C ILE A 308 23.42 17.60 -6.83
N GLY A 309 23.59 17.24 -8.11
CA GLY A 309 23.31 15.89 -8.60
C GLY A 309 21.83 15.53 -8.71
N PHE A 310 20.93 16.50 -8.56
CA PHE A 310 19.49 16.29 -8.53
C PHE A 310 18.71 17.53 -9.02
N CYS A 311 17.55 17.32 -9.63
CA CYS A 311 16.58 18.39 -9.91
C CYS A 311 15.14 17.94 -9.61
N SER A 312 14.24 18.89 -9.37
CA SER A 312 12.82 18.59 -9.21
C SER A 312 12.24 18.05 -10.52
N GLY A 313 11.70 16.80 -10.48
CA GLY A 313 11.21 16.12 -11.67
C GLY A 313 12.30 15.39 -12.44
N ILE A 314 13.41 15.01 -11.80
CA ILE A 314 14.54 14.26 -12.39
C ILE A 314 14.08 13.00 -13.13
N GLU A 315 12.95 12.42 -12.71
CA GLU A 315 12.34 11.27 -13.37
C GLU A 315 11.99 11.52 -14.86
N ASN A 316 11.75 12.77 -15.26
CA ASN A 316 11.50 13.12 -16.65
C ASN A 316 12.74 12.98 -17.55
N TYR A 317 13.92 12.91 -16.95
CA TYR A 317 15.20 12.67 -17.60
C TYR A 317 15.71 11.23 -17.42
N SER A 318 14.88 10.32 -16.87
CA SER A 318 15.28 8.94 -16.55
C SER A 318 15.85 8.18 -17.75
N ARG A 319 15.38 8.44 -18.99
CA ARG A 319 15.93 7.83 -20.18
C ARG A 319 17.42 8.14 -20.35
N HIS A 320 17.81 9.39 -20.16
CA HIS A 320 19.22 9.82 -20.27
C HIS A 320 20.06 9.33 -19.11
N LEU A 321 19.51 9.35 -17.88
CA LEU A 321 20.19 8.81 -16.70
C LEU A 321 20.46 7.32 -16.84
N ASP A 322 19.49 6.55 -17.31
CA ASP A 322 19.63 5.10 -17.52
C ASP A 322 20.42 4.75 -18.81
N GLY A 323 20.66 5.72 -19.71
CA GLY A 323 21.27 5.49 -21.01
C GLY A 323 20.42 4.62 -21.95
N ARG A 324 19.10 4.70 -21.84
CA ARG A 324 18.15 3.91 -22.62
C ARG A 324 17.88 4.54 -23.99
N GLU A 325 17.56 3.67 -24.97
CA GLU A 325 17.10 4.12 -26.28
C GLU A 325 15.68 4.77 -26.19
N SER A 326 15.40 5.66 -27.13
CA SER A 326 14.07 6.30 -27.20
C SER A 326 12.96 5.28 -27.42
N GLY A 327 11.87 5.40 -26.65
CA GLY A 327 10.72 4.50 -26.70
C GLY A 327 10.89 3.20 -25.90
N SER A 328 12.07 2.93 -25.35
CA SER A 328 12.29 1.74 -24.52
C SER A 328 11.51 1.80 -23.20
N ALA A 329 11.19 0.63 -22.65
CA ALA A 329 10.51 0.52 -21.37
C ALA A 329 11.43 0.94 -20.22
N PRO A 330 10.94 1.72 -19.23
CA PRO A 330 11.71 2.04 -18.04
C PRO A 330 11.93 0.83 -17.14
N ASN A 331 12.95 0.90 -16.28
CA ASN A 331 13.06 -0.03 -15.16
C ASN A 331 11.95 0.26 -14.15
N CYS A 332 11.46 -0.79 -13.50
CA CYS A 332 10.39 -0.70 -12.51
C CYS A 332 10.62 -1.72 -11.39
N LEU A 333 9.69 -1.87 -10.46
CA LEU A 333 9.81 -2.83 -9.36
C LEU A 333 10.06 -4.27 -9.83
N LEU A 334 9.51 -4.65 -10.99
CA LEU A 334 9.66 -6.01 -11.53
C LEU A 334 11.13 -6.37 -11.83
N ASP A 335 11.96 -5.36 -12.13
CA ASP A 335 13.38 -5.56 -12.45
C ASP A 335 14.24 -5.83 -11.21
N TYR A 336 13.69 -5.60 -10.00
CA TYR A 336 14.35 -5.92 -8.72
C TYR A 336 14.13 -7.36 -8.28
N PHE A 337 13.09 -8.03 -8.82
CA PHE A 337 12.80 -9.42 -8.51
C PHE A 337 13.81 -10.39 -9.12
N PRO A 338 14.07 -11.56 -8.49
CA PRO A 338 14.77 -12.66 -9.15
C PRO A 338 13.92 -13.24 -10.30
N GLU A 339 14.56 -13.98 -11.21
CA GLU A 339 13.90 -14.43 -12.45
C GLU A 339 12.71 -15.38 -12.24
N ASP A 340 12.73 -16.13 -11.15
CA ASP A 340 11.76 -17.18 -10.83
C ASP A 340 10.58 -16.75 -9.97
N PHE A 341 10.36 -15.43 -9.81
CA PHE A 341 9.27 -14.93 -8.97
C PHE A 341 7.89 -15.28 -9.53
N LEU A 342 6.94 -15.48 -8.61
CA LEU A 342 5.53 -15.71 -8.92
C LEU A 342 4.79 -14.36 -8.91
N VAL A 343 3.87 -14.18 -9.84
CA VAL A 343 2.92 -13.04 -9.82
C VAL A 343 1.54 -13.52 -9.43
N VAL A 344 0.99 -12.98 -8.38
CA VAL A 344 -0.40 -13.19 -7.96
C VAL A 344 -1.19 -11.92 -8.23
N ILE A 345 -2.25 -12.00 -9.02
CA ILE A 345 -3.08 -10.85 -9.40
C ILE A 345 -4.41 -10.99 -8.68
N ASP A 346 -4.55 -10.28 -7.56
CA ASP A 346 -5.79 -10.29 -6.79
C ASP A 346 -6.85 -9.40 -7.42
N GLU A 347 -8.11 -9.82 -7.28
CA GLU A 347 -9.27 -9.22 -7.95
C GLU A 347 -8.98 -8.94 -9.43
N SER A 348 -8.50 -9.97 -10.13
CA SER A 348 -7.94 -9.89 -11.49
C SER A 348 -8.87 -9.22 -12.50
N HIS A 349 -10.19 -9.38 -12.33
CA HIS A 349 -11.21 -8.74 -13.17
C HIS A 349 -11.16 -7.19 -13.15
N VAL A 350 -10.49 -6.60 -12.14
CA VAL A 350 -10.23 -5.16 -12.01
C VAL A 350 -8.76 -4.85 -12.28
N THR A 351 -7.85 -5.60 -11.68
CA THR A 351 -6.40 -5.32 -11.71
C THR A 351 -5.82 -5.48 -13.12
N VAL A 352 -6.24 -6.47 -13.89
CA VAL A 352 -5.77 -6.66 -15.28
C VAL A 352 -6.17 -5.49 -16.20
N PRO A 353 -7.45 -5.04 -16.23
CA PRO A 353 -7.81 -3.83 -16.97
C PRO A 353 -7.06 -2.58 -16.53
N GLN A 354 -6.77 -2.41 -15.24
CA GLN A 354 -5.98 -1.28 -14.74
C GLN A 354 -4.55 -1.31 -15.31
N LEU A 355 -3.87 -2.45 -15.27
CA LEU A 355 -2.54 -2.61 -15.87
C LEU A 355 -2.54 -2.22 -17.34
N GLY A 356 -3.60 -2.56 -18.09
CA GLY A 356 -3.74 -2.21 -19.50
C GLY A 356 -3.99 -0.72 -19.76
N ALA A 357 -4.68 -0.03 -18.85
CA ALA A 357 -5.13 1.36 -19.06
C ALA A 357 -4.09 2.42 -18.66
N MET A 358 -3.12 2.09 -17.77
CA MET A 358 -2.20 3.09 -17.19
C MET A 358 -1.36 3.83 -18.22
N TYR A 359 -0.86 3.14 -19.24
CA TYR A 359 0.02 3.73 -20.25
C TYR A 359 -0.64 4.86 -21.03
N GLU A 360 -1.84 4.65 -21.56
CA GLU A 360 -2.48 5.64 -22.46
C GLU A 360 -2.87 6.93 -21.73
N GLY A 361 -3.29 6.83 -20.47
CA GLY A 361 -3.61 8.00 -19.64
C GLY A 361 -2.39 8.90 -19.42
N ASP A 362 -1.24 8.30 -19.06
CA ASP A 362 0.02 9.03 -18.85
C ASP A 362 0.57 9.59 -20.16
N ALA A 363 0.59 8.79 -21.21
CA ALA A 363 1.12 9.17 -22.52
C ALA A 363 0.36 10.35 -23.14
N SER A 364 -0.97 10.37 -23.06
CA SER A 364 -1.80 11.47 -23.58
C SER A 364 -1.46 12.81 -22.93
N ARG A 365 -1.36 12.81 -21.60
CA ARG A 365 -1.00 14.00 -20.81
C ARG A 365 0.40 14.52 -21.18
N LYS A 366 1.39 13.63 -21.23
CA LYS A 366 2.78 14.00 -21.52
C LYS A 366 3.00 14.45 -22.95
N ARG A 367 2.30 13.89 -23.94
CA ARG A 367 2.33 14.39 -25.33
C ARG A 367 1.96 15.87 -25.39
N THR A 368 0.90 16.27 -24.69
CA THR A 368 0.49 17.68 -24.63
C THR A 368 1.58 18.57 -24.00
N LEU A 369 2.23 18.13 -22.92
CA LEU A 369 3.32 18.88 -22.30
C LEU A 369 4.53 19.04 -23.23
N VAL A 370 4.89 18.00 -23.98
CA VAL A 370 6.00 18.03 -24.95
C VAL A 370 5.65 18.92 -26.15
N GLU A 371 4.44 18.82 -26.72
CA GLU A 371 3.99 19.62 -27.87
C GLU A 371 3.95 21.12 -27.58
N HIS A 372 3.76 21.49 -26.30
CA HIS A 372 3.68 22.89 -25.86
C HIS A 372 4.93 23.38 -25.11
N GLY A 373 6.05 22.67 -25.19
CA GLY A 373 7.36 23.10 -24.70
C GLY A 373 7.53 23.11 -23.18
N PHE A 374 6.73 22.36 -22.45
CA PHE A 374 6.89 22.20 -21.00
C PHE A 374 7.88 21.09 -20.63
N ARG A 375 8.05 20.09 -21.51
CA ARG A 375 8.97 18.95 -21.29
C ARG A 375 9.67 18.57 -22.59
N LEU A 376 10.87 17.96 -22.44
CA LEU A 376 11.57 17.32 -23.54
C LEU A 376 10.85 16.06 -24.04
N PRO A 377 11.04 15.63 -25.28
CA PRO A 377 10.48 14.37 -25.80
C PRO A 377 10.84 13.16 -24.95
N SER A 378 12.03 13.13 -24.32
CA SER A 378 12.48 12.07 -23.41
C SER A 378 11.56 11.86 -22.18
N ALA A 379 10.80 12.86 -21.78
CA ALA A 379 9.82 12.74 -20.71
C ALA A 379 8.71 11.70 -21.03
N LEU A 380 8.47 11.42 -22.31
CA LEU A 380 7.55 10.37 -22.77
C LEU A 380 8.02 8.97 -22.38
N ASP A 381 9.33 8.79 -22.18
CA ASP A 381 9.94 7.50 -21.82
C ASP A 381 10.00 7.25 -20.30
N ASN A 382 9.67 8.25 -19.48
CA ASN A 382 9.30 8.08 -18.08
C ASN A 382 7.80 7.75 -17.99
N ARG A 383 7.44 6.52 -18.11
CA ARG A 383 6.07 6.05 -18.27
C ARG A 383 5.83 4.72 -17.55
N PRO A 384 4.59 4.36 -17.25
CA PRO A 384 4.31 2.99 -16.84
C PRO A 384 4.61 2.00 -18.00
N LEU A 385 4.83 0.75 -17.66
CA LEU A 385 4.93 -0.32 -18.65
C LEU A 385 3.65 -0.41 -19.46
N LYS A 386 3.79 -0.72 -20.74
CA LYS A 386 2.67 -1.22 -21.55
C LYS A 386 2.33 -2.64 -21.09
N PHE A 387 1.09 -3.04 -21.27
CA PHE A 387 0.64 -4.38 -20.85
C PHE A 387 1.46 -5.53 -21.47
N PRO A 388 1.83 -5.52 -22.78
CA PRO A 388 2.76 -6.52 -23.33
C PRO A 388 4.12 -6.52 -22.64
N GLU A 389 4.70 -5.35 -22.31
CA GLU A 389 5.98 -5.24 -21.62
C GLU A 389 5.90 -5.81 -20.18
N PHE A 390 4.75 -5.64 -19.51
CA PHE A 390 4.48 -6.30 -18.24
C PHE A 390 4.48 -7.82 -18.37
N LEU A 391 3.81 -8.35 -19.40
CA LEU A 391 3.76 -9.79 -19.64
C LEU A 391 5.14 -10.39 -19.98
N GLU A 392 5.98 -9.67 -20.70
CA GLU A 392 7.35 -10.07 -21.04
C GLU A 392 8.28 -10.15 -19.81
N ARG A 393 8.04 -9.26 -18.81
CA ARG A 393 8.85 -9.18 -17.57
C ARG A 393 8.36 -10.11 -16.47
N THR A 394 7.15 -10.64 -16.60
CA THR A 394 6.55 -11.55 -15.62
C THR A 394 6.52 -12.97 -16.15
N GLY A 395 6.92 -13.92 -15.30
CA GLY A 395 6.81 -15.33 -15.58
C GLY A 395 5.39 -15.87 -15.34
N GLN A 396 5.27 -16.88 -14.51
CA GLN A 396 4.01 -17.52 -14.15
C GLN A 396 3.09 -16.60 -13.33
N LYS A 397 1.79 -16.67 -13.63
CA LYS A 397 0.77 -15.81 -13.02
C LYS A 397 -0.39 -16.62 -12.46
N LEU A 398 -0.78 -16.27 -11.24
CA LEU A 398 -1.99 -16.77 -10.60
C LEU A 398 -3.01 -15.61 -10.52
N TYR A 399 -4.14 -15.78 -11.16
CA TYR A 399 -5.25 -14.82 -11.14
C TYR A 399 -6.27 -15.23 -10.08
N LEU A 400 -6.54 -14.36 -9.12
CA LEU A 400 -7.53 -14.58 -8.08
C LEU A 400 -8.77 -13.72 -8.35
N SER A 401 -9.93 -14.30 -8.43
CA SER A 401 -11.18 -13.55 -8.51
C SER A 401 -12.40 -14.41 -8.16
N ALA A 402 -13.43 -13.78 -7.59
CA ALA A 402 -14.76 -14.39 -7.50
C ALA A 402 -15.52 -14.33 -8.83
N THR A 403 -15.09 -13.47 -9.74
CA THR A 403 -15.70 -13.20 -11.05
C THR A 403 -14.59 -12.93 -12.09
N PRO A 404 -13.79 -13.94 -12.49
CA PRO A 404 -12.71 -13.75 -13.43
C PRO A 404 -13.16 -13.05 -14.71
N GLY A 405 -12.31 -12.17 -15.25
CA GLY A 405 -12.59 -11.41 -16.46
C GLY A 405 -12.37 -12.22 -17.75
N LYS A 406 -12.73 -11.62 -18.88
CA LYS A 406 -12.61 -12.27 -20.19
C LYS A 406 -11.16 -12.59 -20.56
N TYR A 407 -10.21 -11.75 -20.13
CA TYR A 407 -8.81 -11.92 -20.48
C TYR A 407 -8.23 -13.20 -19.84
N GLU A 408 -8.32 -13.30 -18.52
CA GLU A 408 -7.77 -14.44 -17.79
C GLU A 408 -8.51 -15.74 -18.12
N MET A 409 -9.83 -15.68 -18.32
CA MET A 409 -10.62 -16.85 -18.76
C MET A 409 -10.19 -17.35 -20.15
N ALA A 410 -9.86 -16.45 -21.07
CA ALA A 410 -9.34 -16.81 -22.39
C ALA A 410 -7.93 -17.42 -22.30
N LYS A 411 -7.09 -16.97 -21.35
CA LYS A 411 -5.74 -17.52 -21.15
C LYS A 411 -5.74 -18.97 -20.72
N VAL A 412 -6.70 -19.36 -19.91
CA VAL A 412 -6.83 -20.75 -19.41
C VAL A 412 -7.90 -21.57 -20.15
N ASN A 413 -8.44 -21.06 -21.27
CA ASN A 413 -9.51 -21.70 -22.03
C ASN A 413 -10.73 -22.14 -21.20
N GLY A 414 -11.03 -21.36 -20.16
CA GLY A 414 -12.11 -21.63 -19.21
C GLY A 414 -11.81 -22.68 -18.15
N ASP A 415 -10.60 -23.27 -18.13
CA ASP A 415 -10.18 -24.27 -17.14
C ASP A 415 -9.67 -23.57 -15.87
N VAL A 416 -10.51 -23.49 -14.86
CA VAL A 416 -10.26 -22.80 -13.59
C VAL A 416 -10.16 -23.75 -12.42
N VAL A 417 -9.36 -23.40 -11.43
CA VAL A 417 -9.39 -24.04 -10.11
C VAL A 417 -10.49 -23.36 -9.28
N GLU A 418 -11.45 -24.13 -8.73
CA GLU A 418 -12.53 -23.57 -7.93
C GLU A 418 -12.21 -23.63 -6.43
N GLN A 419 -12.56 -22.53 -5.73
CA GLN A 419 -12.56 -22.46 -4.27
C GLN A 419 -13.85 -21.78 -3.81
N VAL A 420 -14.91 -22.57 -3.60
CA VAL A 420 -16.26 -22.11 -3.29
C VAL A 420 -16.59 -22.32 -1.81
N ILE A 421 -16.12 -23.43 -1.23
CA ILE A 421 -16.42 -23.80 0.15
C ILE A 421 -15.68 -22.89 1.13
N ARG A 422 -16.45 -22.25 2.04
CA ARG A 422 -15.90 -21.49 3.17
C ARG A 422 -15.65 -22.44 4.35
N PRO A 423 -14.43 -22.49 4.89
CA PRO A 423 -14.16 -23.31 6.07
C PRO A 423 -15.04 -22.97 7.29
N THR A 424 -15.49 -21.72 7.38
CA THR A 424 -16.40 -21.23 8.45
C THR A 424 -17.83 -21.77 8.35
N GLY A 425 -18.17 -22.45 7.26
CA GLY A 425 -19.54 -22.92 7.00
C GLY A 425 -20.52 -21.84 6.54
N LEU A 426 -20.08 -20.58 6.43
CA LEU A 426 -20.95 -19.48 5.98
C LEU A 426 -21.47 -19.71 4.57
N VAL A 427 -22.78 -19.59 4.41
CA VAL A 427 -23.49 -19.85 3.16
C VAL A 427 -23.69 -18.55 2.39
N ASP A 428 -23.69 -18.60 1.06
CA ASP A 428 -24.05 -17.43 0.26
C ASP A 428 -25.47 -16.93 0.62
N PRO A 429 -25.72 -15.60 0.59
CA PRO A 429 -26.98 -15.04 1.05
C PRO A 429 -28.16 -15.50 0.20
N GLN A 430 -29.33 -15.49 0.81
CA GLN A 430 -30.59 -15.68 0.07
C GLN A 430 -30.89 -14.42 -0.73
N ILE A 431 -31.24 -14.58 -1.99
CA ILE A 431 -31.67 -13.47 -2.86
C ILE A 431 -33.19 -13.43 -2.91
N ILE A 432 -33.76 -12.26 -2.59
CA ILE A 432 -35.18 -12.00 -2.63
C ILE A 432 -35.49 -10.90 -3.63
N ILE A 433 -36.33 -11.18 -4.61
CA ILE A 433 -36.75 -10.19 -5.61
C ILE A 433 -38.01 -9.52 -5.12
N LYS A 434 -38.03 -8.21 -5.08
CA LYS A 434 -39.14 -7.38 -4.62
C LYS A 434 -39.51 -6.35 -5.70
N PRO A 435 -40.78 -5.91 -5.78
CA PRO A 435 -41.19 -4.93 -6.78
C PRO A 435 -40.57 -3.55 -6.55
N ILE A 436 -40.35 -2.80 -7.62
CA ILE A 436 -39.84 -1.41 -7.54
C ILE A 436 -40.84 -0.49 -6.89
N LYS A 437 -42.13 -0.71 -7.15
CA LYS A 437 -43.19 0.10 -6.55
C LYS A 437 -43.21 -0.08 -5.04
N GLY A 438 -42.96 1.00 -4.28
CA GLY A 438 -42.91 0.97 -2.82
C GLY A 438 -41.56 0.50 -2.26
N GLN A 439 -40.50 0.42 -3.10
CA GLN A 439 -39.18 -0.05 -2.69
C GLN A 439 -38.60 0.71 -1.49
N ILE A 440 -38.85 2.01 -1.38
CA ILE A 440 -38.28 2.83 -0.28
C ILE A 440 -39.00 2.55 1.04
N ASP A 441 -40.35 2.39 1.03
CA ASP A 441 -41.11 2.07 2.25
C ASP A 441 -40.77 0.66 2.76
N ASP A 442 -40.65 -0.31 1.83
CA ASP A 442 -40.24 -1.67 2.17
C ASP A 442 -38.78 -1.68 2.71
N LEU A 443 -37.87 -0.93 2.09
CA LEU A 443 -36.49 -0.81 2.55
C LEU A 443 -36.42 -0.20 3.97
N LEU A 444 -37.21 0.83 4.29
CA LEU A 444 -37.25 1.42 5.64
C LEU A 444 -37.71 0.41 6.69
N ASN A 445 -38.73 -0.40 6.36
CA ASN A 445 -39.18 -1.46 7.24
C ASN A 445 -38.09 -2.52 7.48
N GLU A 446 -37.42 -2.97 6.43
CA GLU A 446 -36.31 -3.92 6.52
C GLU A 446 -35.10 -3.37 7.31
N ILE A 447 -34.77 -2.08 7.13
CA ILE A 447 -33.77 -1.41 7.94
C ILE A 447 -34.15 -1.44 9.42
N THR A 448 -35.37 -1.12 9.77
CA THR A 448 -35.84 -1.13 11.16
C THR A 448 -35.67 -2.50 11.80
N ILE A 449 -36.06 -3.58 11.09
CA ILE A 449 -35.91 -4.96 11.55
C ILE A 449 -34.41 -5.32 11.81
N ARG A 450 -33.50 -4.84 10.97
CA ARG A 450 -32.04 -5.13 11.12
C ARG A 450 -31.43 -4.31 12.25
N VAL A 451 -31.81 -3.04 12.36
CA VAL A 451 -31.32 -2.15 13.43
C VAL A 451 -31.72 -2.67 14.81
N GLU A 452 -32.94 -3.18 14.97
CA GLU A 452 -33.39 -3.83 16.22
C GLU A 452 -32.52 -5.03 16.61
N LYS A 453 -31.93 -5.72 15.65
CA LYS A 453 -30.97 -6.82 15.84
C LYS A 453 -29.50 -6.37 15.96
N ASN A 454 -29.26 -5.06 15.97
CA ASN A 454 -27.92 -4.48 15.93
C ASN A 454 -27.07 -4.91 14.70
N GLU A 455 -27.73 -5.13 13.57
CA GLU A 455 -27.15 -5.48 12.29
C GLU A 455 -27.03 -4.24 11.39
N ARG A 456 -26.19 -4.30 10.34
CA ARG A 456 -25.94 -3.19 9.41
C ARG A 456 -26.50 -3.48 8.03
N VAL A 457 -26.82 -2.40 7.30
CA VAL A 457 -27.43 -2.46 5.98
C VAL A 457 -26.61 -1.69 4.96
N LEU A 458 -26.36 -2.31 3.80
CA LEU A 458 -25.80 -1.63 2.62
C LEU A 458 -26.90 -1.41 1.58
N VAL A 459 -26.95 -0.19 1.02
CA VAL A 459 -27.92 0.16 -0.04
C VAL A 459 -27.18 0.66 -1.27
N THR A 460 -27.41 0.03 -2.42
CA THR A 460 -26.82 0.46 -3.68
C THR A 460 -27.81 1.17 -4.57
N THR A 461 -27.43 2.36 -5.06
CA THR A 461 -28.19 3.20 -5.98
C THR A 461 -27.52 3.29 -7.35
N LEU A 462 -28.14 3.95 -8.31
CA LEU A 462 -27.60 4.13 -9.66
C LEU A 462 -26.84 5.45 -9.86
N THR A 463 -27.19 6.48 -9.11
CA THR A 463 -26.62 7.82 -9.28
C THR A 463 -26.24 8.48 -7.96
N LYS A 464 -25.27 9.42 -8.00
CA LYS A 464 -24.84 10.22 -6.84
C LYS A 464 -26.04 10.96 -6.23
N LYS A 465 -26.81 11.63 -7.07
CA LYS A 465 -27.99 12.37 -6.63
C LYS A 465 -29.01 11.48 -5.90
N MET A 466 -29.27 10.29 -6.45
CA MET A 466 -30.18 9.33 -5.78
C MET A 466 -29.63 8.88 -4.43
N SER A 467 -28.32 8.72 -4.27
CA SER A 467 -27.71 8.39 -2.97
C SER A 467 -27.90 9.53 -1.97
N GLU A 468 -27.67 10.76 -2.41
CA GLU A 468 -27.82 11.98 -1.59
C GLU A 468 -29.27 12.19 -1.16
N ASP A 469 -30.21 12.21 -2.13
CA ASP A 469 -31.64 12.40 -1.88
C ASP A 469 -32.19 11.31 -0.93
N LEU A 470 -31.77 10.05 -1.12
CA LEU A 470 -32.19 8.93 -0.28
C LEU A 470 -31.61 9.04 1.14
N THR A 471 -30.37 9.50 1.27
CA THR A 471 -29.73 9.70 2.58
C THR A 471 -30.45 10.78 3.37
N GLU A 472 -30.74 11.93 2.73
CA GLU A 472 -31.48 13.03 3.35
C GLU A 472 -32.89 12.57 3.80
N TYR A 473 -33.61 11.88 2.94
CA TYR A 473 -34.94 11.32 3.26
C TYR A 473 -34.90 10.35 4.45
N MET A 474 -33.91 9.45 4.50
CA MET A 474 -33.76 8.50 5.61
C MET A 474 -33.38 9.20 6.92
N GLN A 475 -32.53 10.24 6.86
CA GLN A 475 -32.20 11.07 8.04
C GLN A 475 -33.43 11.78 8.59
N GLU A 476 -34.30 12.33 7.72
CA GLU A 476 -35.58 12.93 8.14
C GLU A 476 -36.52 11.91 8.83
N LYS A 477 -36.40 10.63 8.47
CA LYS A 477 -37.11 9.52 9.12
C LYS A 477 -36.46 9.02 10.40
N GLY A 478 -35.32 9.63 10.82
CA GLY A 478 -34.62 9.27 12.03
C GLY A 478 -33.66 8.07 11.89
N VAL A 479 -33.37 7.61 10.67
CA VAL A 479 -32.43 6.53 10.44
C VAL A 479 -31.02 7.06 10.54
N ARG A 480 -30.13 6.38 11.26
CA ARG A 480 -28.70 6.70 11.30
C ARG A 480 -28.04 6.20 10.01
N VAL A 481 -27.86 7.08 9.04
CA VAL A 481 -27.39 6.77 7.70
C VAL A 481 -26.28 7.69 7.25
N ARG A 482 -25.35 7.14 6.45
CA ARG A 482 -24.31 7.88 5.73
C ARG A 482 -24.33 7.47 4.25
N TYR A 483 -23.79 8.34 3.39
CA TYR A 483 -23.56 7.98 1.99
C TYR A 483 -22.07 7.99 1.63
N LEU A 484 -21.72 7.17 0.65
CA LEU A 484 -20.36 7.03 0.15
C LEU A 484 -20.36 7.17 -1.38
N HIS A 485 -19.53 8.07 -1.90
CA HIS A 485 -19.34 8.26 -3.34
C HIS A 485 -17.85 8.34 -3.72
N SER A 486 -17.57 8.41 -5.02
CA SER A 486 -16.21 8.33 -5.57
C SER A 486 -15.29 9.50 -5.20
N GLU A 487 -15.86 10.65 -4.78
CA GLU A 487 -15.11 11.87 -4.44
C GLU A 487 -14.71 11.92 -2.95
N VAL A 488 -15.17 10.97 -2.14
CA VAL A 488 -14.71 10.83 -0.75
C VAL A 488 -13.27 10.34 -0.76
N ASP A 489 -12.38 11.07 -0.10
CA ASP A 489 -10.97 10.71 0.00
C ASP A 489 -10.77 9.36 0.74
N THR A 490 -9.59 8.78 0.58
CA THR A 490 -9.32 7.43 1.08
C THR A 490 -9.39 7.33 2.60
N LEU A 491 -8.90 8.33 3.33
CA LEU A 491 -8.90 8.33 4.80
C LEU A 491 -10.32 8.44 5.33
N ARG A 492 -11.12 9.39 4.80
CA ARG A 492 -12.52 9.54 5.20
C ARG A 492 -13.35 8.31 4.86
N ARG A 493 -13.02 7.61 3.77
CA ARG A 493 -13.67 6.35 3.42
C ARG A 493 -13.40 5.26 4.48
N VAL A 494 -12.17 5.13 4.92
CA VAL A 494 -11.79 4.18 5.97
C VAL A 494 -12.52 4.49 7.28
N GLU A 495 -12.58 5.77 7.67
CA GLU A 495 -13.34 6.21 8.84
C GLU A 495 -14.81 5.86 8.75
N LEU A 496 -15.48 6.17 7.61
CA LEU A 496 -16.89 5.84 7.39
C LEU A 496 -17.15 4.33 7.55
N LEU A 497 -16.28 3.49 7.04
CA LEU A 497 -16.43 2.04 7.17
C LEU A 497 -16.23 1.58 8.62
N ARG A 498 -15.28 2.17 9.34
CA ARG A 498 -15.06 1.92 10.76
C ARG A 498 -16.29 2.35 11.59
N GLU A 499 -16.81 3.55 11.35
CA GLU A 499 -18.03 4.08 11.98
C GLU A 499 -19.24 3.14 11.76
N LEU A 500 -19.39 2.56 10.55
CA LEU A 500 -20.43 1.54 10.28
C LEU A 500 -20.23 0.28 11.14
N ARG A 501 -19.01 -0.23 11.21
CA ARG A 501 -18.67 -1.43 11.98
C ARG A 501 -18.85 -1.23 13.49
N THR A 502 -18.45 -0.07 14.01
CA THR A 502 -18.64 0.29 15.43
C THR A 502 -20.09 0.61 15.79
N GLY A 503 -20.94 0.87 14.79
CA GLY A 503 -22.37 1.14 15.01
C GLY A 503 -22.70 2.60 15.30
N GLU A 504 -21.83 3.52 14.93
CA GLU A 504 -22.13 4.96 14.98
C GLU A 504 -23.29 5.31 14.03
N TYR A 505 -23.44 4.54 12.95
CA TYR A 505 -24.61 4.55 12.08
C TYR A 505 -24.94 3.13 11.58
N ASP A 506 -26.13 2.94 11.04
CA ASP A 506 -26.66 1.60 10.73
C ASP A 506 -26.71 1.30 9.24
N VAL A 507 -26.81 2.35 8.41
CA VAL A 507 -27.05 2.22 6.97
C VAL A 507 -26.00 2.99 6.19
N LEU A 508 -25.36 2.32 5.24
CA LEU A 508 -24.46 2.95 4.27
C LEU A 508 -25.07 2.89 2.87
N ILE A 509 -25.28 4.06 2.27
CA ILE A 509 -25.81 4.19 0.92
C ILE A 509 -24.68 4.57 -0.04
N GLY A 510 -24.67 4.02 -1.25
CA GLY A 510 -23.72 4.44 -2.27
C GLY A 510 -23.96 3.86 -3.64
N ILE A 511 -23.29 4.44 -4.64
CA ILE A 511 -23.39 4.00 -6.04
C ILE A 511 -22.58 2.73 -6.27
N ASN A 512 -21.36 2.73 -5.81
CA ASN A 512 -20.41 1.65 -5.98
C ASN A 512 -19.72 1.38 -4.63
N LEU A 513 -20.51 0.85 -3.68
CA LEU A 513 -20.03 0.44 -2.35
C LEU A 513 -19.07 -0.75 -2.44
N LEU A 514 -18.79 -1.20 -3.66
CA LEU A 514 -18.26 -2.52 -3.98
C LEU A 514 -16.85 -2.47 -4.47
N ARG A 515 -16.17 -1.33 -4.33
CA ARG A 515 -14.74 -1.37 -4.56
C ARG A 515 -14.14 -2.40 -3.62
N GLU A 516 -13.29 -3.20 -4.16
CA GLU A 516 -12.65 -4.37 -3.59
C GLU A 516 -12.04 -4.05 -2.22
N GLY A 517 -12.02 -5.02 -1.31
CA GLY A 517 -11.37 -4.88 0.01
C GLY A 517 -12.29 -4.56 1.20
N LEU A 518 -13.63 -4.51 1.04
CA LEU A 518 -14.54 -4.32 2.17
C LEU A 518 -14.87 -5.65 2.85
N ASP A 519 -14.45 -5.80 4.10
CA ASP A 519 -14.80 -6.90 4.99
C ASP A 519 -15.75 -6.40 6.09
N LEU A 520 -17.04 -6.60 5.91
CA LEU A 520 -18.11 -6.09 6.78
C LEU A 520 -19.00 -7.24 7.29
N PRO A 521 -18.52 -8.03 8.26
CA PRO A 521 -19.31 -9.16 8.80
C PRO A 521 -20.57 -8.74 9.54
N GLU A 522 -20.68 -7.47 9.92
CA GLU A 522 -21.86 -6.91 10.60
C GLU A 522 -23.04 -6.64 9.64
N VAL A 523 -22.79 -6.67 8.32
CA VAL A 523 -23.82 -6.43 7.31
C VAL A 523 -24.64 -7.69 7.07
N SER A 524 -25.91 -7.64 7.44
CA SER A 524 -26.87 -8.72 7.22
C SER A 524 -27.80 -8.50 6.03
N LEU A 525 -27.98 -7.25 5.58
CA LEU A 525 -28.80 -6.92 4.42
C LEU A 525 -28.03 -6.09 3.39
N VAL A 526 -28.10 -6.53 2.15
CA VAL A 526 -27.68 -5.73 0.99
C VAL A 526 -28.92 -5.46 0.13
N ALA A 527 -29.30 -4.20 0.01
CA ALA A 527 -30.41 -3.76 -0.82
C ALA A 527 -29.91 -3.19 -2.14
N ILE A 528 -30.40 -3.71 -3.25
CA ILE A 528 -30.06 -3.26 -4.61
C ILE A 528 -31.29 -2.63 -5.21
N LEU A 529 -31.32 -1.29 -5.24
CA LEU A 529 -32.42 -0.53 -5.81
C LEU A 529 -32.33 -0.52 -7.34
N ASP A 530 -33.49 -0.55 -8.01
CA ASP A 530 -33.56 -0.54 -9.48
C ASP A 530 -32.62 -1.58 -10.12
N ALA A 531 -32.69 -2.82 -9.66
CA ALA A 531 -31.77 -3.88 -10.06
C ALA A 531 -31.94 -4.31 -11.52
N ASP A 532 -33.10 -4.04 -12.14
CA ASP A 532 -33.41 -4.33 -13.54
C ASP A 532 -32.96 -3.24 -14.53
N LYS A 533 -32.35 -2.16 -14.06
CA LYS A 533 -31.77 -1.13 -14.92
C LYS A 533 -30.39 -1.57 -15.43
N GLU A 534 -30.35 -2.25 -16.57
CA GLU A 534 -29.10 -2.73 -17.14
C GLU A 534 -28.06 -1.63 -17.35
N GLY A 535 -26.79 -1.96 -17.03
CA GLY A 535 -25.67 -1.07 -17.14
C GLY A 535 -24.45 -1.62 -16.40
N PHE A 536 -23.35 -0.87 -16.42
CA PHE A 536 -22.09 -1.29 -15.78
C PHE A 536 -22.29 -1.65 -14.30
N LEU A 537 -23.07 -0.86 -13.55
CA LEU A 537 -23.34 -1.06 -12.11
C LEU A 537 -24.29 -2.23 -11.81
N ARG A 538 -24.97 -2.75 -12.81
CA ARG A 538 -25.92 -3.87 -12.71
C ARG A 538 -25.53 -5.03 -13.64
N SER A 539 -24.26 -5.08 -14.08
CA SER A 539 -23.70 -6.23 -14.76
C SER A 539 -23.67 -7.47 -13.84
N ALA A 540 -23.66 -8.66 -14.41
CA ALA A 540 -23.59 -9.90 -13.62
C ALA A 540 -22.40 -9.90 -12.63
N THR A 541 -21.23 -9.44 -13.07
CA THR A 541 -20.04 -9.26 -12.21
C THR A 541 -20.31 -8.34 -11.03
N SER A 542 -20.86 -7.13 -11.30
CA SER A 542 -21.17 -6.16 -10.23
C SER A 542 -22.20 -6.70 -9.24
N LEU A 543 -23.23 -7.40 -9.74
CA LEU A 543 -24.25 -8.02 -8.88
C LEU A 543 -23.65 -9.12 -8.00
N ILE A 544 -22.85 -10.04 -8.53
CA ILE A 544 -22.20 -11.11 -7.76
C ILE A 544 -21.29 -10.51 -6.67
N GLN A 545 -20.52 -9.48 -7.00
CA GLN A 545 -19.67 -8.79 -6.02
C GLN A 545 -20.49 -8.12 -4.90
N THR A 546 -21.63 -7.51 -5.27
CA THR A 546 -22.57 -6.89 -4.32
C THR A 546 -23.18 -7.93 -3.38
N ILE A 547 -23.70 -8.99 -3.94
CA ILE A 547 -24.28 -10.12 -3.21
C ILE A 547 -23.28 -10.69 -2.21
N GLY A 548 -22.02 -10.83 -2.64
CA GLY A 548 -20.93 -11.35 -1.83
C GLY A 548 -20.64 -10.54 -0.55
N ARG A 549 -21.11 -9.29 -0.43
CA ARG A 549 -20.96 -8.49 0.81
C ARG A 549 -21.80 -9.02 1.97
N ALA A 550 -22.96 -9.57 1.70
CA ALA A 550 -23.81 -10.21 2.72
C ALA A 550 -23.36 -11.65 3.05
N ALA A 551 -22.45 -12.25 2.29
CA ALA A 551 -22.03 -13.64 2.45
C ALA A 551 -21.13 -13.90 3.69
N ARG A 552 -20.81 -12.86 4.46
CA ARG A 552 -19.99 -12.93 5.68
C ARG A 552 -20.82 -12.91 6.96
N ASN A 553 -22.11 -12.72 6.82
CA ASN A 553 -23.07 -12.77 7.93
C ASN A 553 -23.89 -14.07 7.87
N VAL A 554 -24.12 -14.68 9.02
CA VAL A 554 -24.92 -15.91 9.12
C VAL A 554 -26.36 -15.68 8.65
N SER A 555 -26.89 -14.48 8.92
CA SER A 555 -28.25 -14.04 8.54
C SER A 555 -28.27 -13.23 7.25
N GLY A 556 -27.24 -13.38 6.40
CA GLY A 556 -27.07 -12.56 5.20
C GLY A 556 -28.19 -12.75 4.18
N GLU A 557 -28.83 -11.64 3.79
CA GLU A 557 -29.86 -11.58 2.75
C GLU A 557 -29.54 -10.47 1.74
N VAL A 558 -30.05 -10.65 0.50
CA VAL A 558 -29.96 -9.66 -0.56
C VAL A 558 -31.34 -9.39 -1.11
N HIS A 559 -31.78 -8.14 -1.03
CA HIS A 559 -33.05 -7.72 -1.64
C HIS A 559 -32.76 -6.99 -2.96
N MET A 560 -33.24 -7.54 -4.06
CA MET A 560 -33.20 -6.91 -5.38
C MET A 560 -34.56 -6.33 -5.72
N TYR A 561 -34.64 -5.00 -5.82
CA TYR A 561 -35.87 -4.34 -6.25
C TYR A 561 -35.86 -4.25 -7.77
N ALA A 562 -36.73 -5.04 -8.38
CA ALA A 562 -36.84 -5.20 -9.83
C ALA A 562 -38.27 -5.65 -10.22
N ASP A 563 -38.77 -5.09 -11.33
CA ASP A 563 -40.05 -5.54 -11.91
C ASP A 563 -39.83 -6.67 -12.94
N ASN A 564 -38.60 -6.75 -13.52
CA ASN A 564 -38.24 -7.81 -14.44
C ASN A 564 -36.86 -8.40 -14.10
N ILE A 565 -36.67 -9.68 -14.34
CA ILE A 565 -35.37 -10.33 -14.19
C ILE A 565 -34.60 -10.16 -15.50
N THR A 566 -33.48 -9.44 -15.46
CA THR A 566 -32.58 -9.27 -16.61
C THR A 566 -31.61 -10.45 -16.73
N ASP A 567 -30.94 -10.58 -17.89
CA ASP A 567 -29.93 -11.63 -18.10
C ASP A 567 -28.78 -11.54 -17.10
N SER A 568 -28.39 -10.32 -16.72
CA SER A 568 -27.36 -10.08 -15.71
C SER A 568 -27.81 -10.52 -14.31
N MET A 569 -29.06 -10.25 -13.95
CA MET A 569 -29.64 -10.72 -12.69
C MET A 569 -29.76 -12.25 -12.67
N ALA A 570 -30.27 -12.85 -13.74
CA ALA A 570 -30.40 -14.30 -13.84
C ALA A 570 -29.06 -15.01 -13.61
N LYS A 571 -28.00 -14.58 -14.30
CA LYS A 571 -26.64 -15.13 -14.13
C LYS A 571 -26.13 -14.98 -12.70
N ALA A 572 -26.35 -13.82 -12.07
CA ALA A 572 -25.90 -13.58 -10.70
C ALA A 572 -26.66 -14.44 -9.68
N ILE A 573 -27.97 -14.60 -9.86
CA ILE A 573 -28.84 -15.43 -9.01
C ILE A 573 -28.46 -16.90 -9.15
N ASP A 574 -28.31 -17.40 -10.38
CA ASP A 574 -27.98 -18.80 -10.65
C ASP A 574 -26.63 -19.18 -10.05
N GLU A 575 -25.59 -18.33 -10.24
CA GLU A 575 -24.27 -18.57 -9.66
C GLU A 575 -24.29 -18.52 -8.13
N THR A 576 -24.99 -17.57 -7.53
CA THR A 576 -25.13 -17.51 -6.08
C THR A 576 -25.84 -18.73 -5.51
N ASN A 577 -26.92 -19.18 -6.17
CA ASN A 577 -27.66 -20.39 -5.78
C ASN A 577 -26.82 -21.66 -5.94
N ARG A 578 -26.01 -21.76 -7.00
CA ARG A 578 -25.06 -22.86 -7.21
C ARG A 578 -24.07 -22.95 -6.04
N ARG A 579 -23.44 -21.81 -5.70
CA ARG A 579 -22.48 -21.73 -4.58
C ARG A 579 -23.14 -22.06 -3.26
N ARG A 580 -24.33 -21.51 -3.02
CA ARG A 580 -25.13 -21.78 -1.83
C ARG A 580 -25.43 -23.26 -1.68
N ALA A 581 -25.90 -23.93 -2.74
CA ALA A 581 -26.21 -25.36 -2.72
C ALA A 581 -24.96 -26.21 -2.42
N LYS A 582 -23.80 -25.89 -3.03
CA LYS A 582 -22.52 -26.57 -2.78
C LYS A 582 -22.11 -26.45 -1.32
N GLN A 583 -22.19 -25.23 -0.74
CA GLN A 583 -21.84 -24.99 0.67
C GLN A 583 -22.78 -25.71 1.64
N VAL A 584 -24.10 -25.68 1.40
CA VAL A 584 -25.10 -26.35 2.26
C VAL A 584 -24.84 -27.87 2.24
N ALA A 585 -24.61 -28.45 1.07
CA ALA A 585 -24.29 -29.88 0.95
C ALA A 585 -23.03 -30.26 1.75
N TYR A 586 -21.97 -29.47 1.63
CA TYR A 586 -20.73 -29.65 2.40
C TYR A 586 -20.99 -29.55 3.92
N ASN A 587 -21.74 -28.52 4.38
CA ASN A 587 -22.03 -28.35 5.78
C ASN A 587 -22.81 -29.54 6.36
N LEU A 588 -23.80 -30.04 5.62
CA LEU A 588 -24.60 -31.21 6.03
C LEU A 588 -23.73 -32.49 6.08
N GLU A 589 -22.89 -32.73 5.09
CA GLU A 589 -22.01 -33.90 5.03
C GLU A 589 -20.98 -33.93 6.14
N ARG A 590 -20.42 -32.76 6.49
CA ARG A 590 -19.35 -32.61 7.47
C ARG A 590 -19.80 -32.20 8.87
N GLY A 591 -21.11 -31.93 9.06
CA GLY A 591 -21.65 -31.45 10.33
C GLY A 591 -21.09 -30.09 10.75
N VAL A 592 -20.85 -29.18 9.77
CA VAL A 592 -20.31 -27.85 10.03
C VAL A 592 -21.44 -26.88 10.31
N ASP A 593 -21.44 -26.24 11.48
CA ASP A 593 -22.35 -25.12 11.79
C ASP A 593 -21.72 -23.82 11.34
N PRO A 594 -22.46 -22.94 10.61
CA PRO A 594 -21.98 -21.63 10.19
C PRO A 594 -21.55 -20.77 11.39
N GLN A 595 -20.29 -20.33 11.37
CA GLN A 595 -19.73 -19.47 12.40
C GLN A 595 -19.49 -18.07 11.87
N PRO A 596 -19.85 -17.00 12.62
CA PRO A 596 -19.55 -15.64 12.19
C PRO A 596 -18.05 -15.40 12.18
N LEU A 597 -17.57 -14.75 11.11
CA LEU A 597 -16.17 -14.36 11.00
C LEU A 597 -15.91 -13.17 11.93
N ARG A 598 -15.03 -13.33 12.91
CA ARG A 598 -14.56 -12.24 13.78
C ARG A 598 -13.14 -11.83 13.34
N LYS A 599 -13.02 -10.74 12.63
CA LYS A 599 -11.73 -10.13 12.30
C LYS A 599 -11.55 -8.81 13.04
N LYS A 600 -10.32 -8.55 13.51
CA LYS A 600 -9.92 -7.20 13.93
C LYS A 600 -10.07 -6.23 12.75
N ILE A 601 -10.38 -4.98 13.04
CA ILE A 601 -10.42 -3.92 12.02
C ILE A 601 -8.96 -3.54 11.76
N ALA A 602 -8.36 -4.10 10.69
CA ALA A 602 -7.00 -3.74 10.27
C ALA A 602 -7.05 -2.55 9.30
N ASP A 603 -6.19 -1.57 9.52
CA ASP A 603 -6.07 -0.33 8.74
C ASP A 603 -4.65 -0.18 8.19
N ILE A 604 -4.45 0.74 7.23
CA ILE A 604 -3.13 1.13 6.75
C ILE A 604 -2.26 1.68 7.89
N THR A 605 -2.87 2.35 8.86
CA THR A 605 -2.21 2.80 10.10
C THR A 605 -1.72 1.64 10.96
N ASP A 606 -2.33 0.46 10.88
CA ASP A 606 -1.88 -0.73 11.61
C ASP A 606 -0.57 -1.30 11.05
N LEU A 607 -0.28 -1.10 9.76
CA LEU A 607 1.02 -1.43 9.17
C LEU A 607 2.15 -0.62 9.80
N ILE A 608 1.92 0.68 9.96
CA ILE A 608 2.87 1.62 10.54
C ILE A 608 3.03 1.35 12.04
N ASN A 609 1.93 1.14 12.74
CA ASN A 609 1.94 0.89 14.19
C ASN A 609 2.58 -0.46 14.55
N ARG A 610 2.39 -1.51 13.75
CA ARG A 610 3.03 -2.83 14.01
C ARG A 610 4.54 -2.80 13.87
N GLU A 611 5.07 -2.07 12.89
CA GLU A 611 6.53 -1.93 12.77
C GLU A 611 7.13 -1.17 13.95
N SER A 612 6.39 -0.16 14.47
CA SER A 612 6.76 0.50 15.73
C SER A 612 6.67 -0.45 16.94
N GLU A 613 5.63 -1.32 16.99
CA GLU A 613 5.47 -2.36 18.01
C GLU A 613 6.58 -3.42 17.92
N ASP A 614 6.95 -3.86 16.71
CA ASP A 614 8.06 -4.79 16.48
C ASP A 614 9.40 -4.18 16.94
N THR A 615 9.59 -2.88 16.69
CA THR A 615 10.75 -2.12 17.17
C THR A 615 10.76 -2.02 18.71
N GLU A 616 9.61 -1.78 19.35
CA GLU A 616 9.48 -1.78 20.80
C GLU A 616 9.69 -3.18 21.42
N GLU A 617 9.26 -4.24 20.75
CA GLU A 617 9.47 -5.62 21.18
C GLU A 617 10.94 -6.02 21.07
N LEU A 618 11.64 -5.59 20.02
CA LEU A 618 13.10 -5.73 19.90
C LEU A 618 13.82 -5.00 21.05
N LEU A 619 13.38 -3.78 21.40
CA LEU A 619 13.88 -3.03 22.53
C LEU A 619 13.60 -3.73 23.87
N ALA A 620 12.43 -4.35 24.05
CA ALA A 620 12.08 -5.09 25.25
C ALA A 620 12.90 -6.39 25.39
N THR A 621 13.23 -7.03 24.27
CA THR A 621 14.05 -8.26 24.24
C THR A 621 15.51 -7.96 24.55
N SER A 622 16.04 -6.83 24.03
CA SER A 622 17.38 -6.32 24.35
C SER A 622 17.52 -5.97 25.84
N LYS A 623 16.49 -5.39 26.44
CA LYS A 623 16.43 -5.12 27.91
C LYS A 623 16.50 -6.41 28.75
N LYS A 624 15.89 -7.50 28.31
CA LYS A 624 15.97 -8.80 29.02
C LYS A 624 17.36 -9.44 28.92
N ALA A 625 18.09 -9.23 27.85
CA ALA A 625 19.45 -9.70 27.67
C ALA A 625 20.46 -8.90 28.53
N ASN A 626 20.24 -7.59 28.69
CA ASN A 626 21.11 -6.69 29.47
C ASN A 626 20.80 -6.68 30.98
N GLN A 627 19.68 -7.21 31.46
CA GLN A 627 19.30 -7.26 32.88
C GLN A 627 20.07 -8.30 33.73
N LYS A 628 21.19 -8.85 33.24
CA LYS A 628 22.20 -9.48 34.12
C LYS A 628 23.22 -8.48 34.68
N GLY A 629 23.07 -7.21 34.49
CA GLY A 629 23.91 -6.15 35.04
C GLY A 629 23.19 -4.81 35.14
N VAL A 630 22.92 -4.40 36.39
CA VAL A 630 22.66 -3.06 36.92
C VAL A 630 21.29 -2.43 36.64
N SER A 631 20.65 -2.11 37.76
CA SER A 631 19.34 -1.50 38.00
C SER A 631 19.26 -0.02 37.66
N SER A 632 18.02 0.36 37.40
CA SER A 632 17.32 1.63 37.61
C SER A 632 17.48 2.75 36.57
N ALA A 633 16.43 2.93 35.77
CA ALA A 633 15.60 4.15 35.61
C ALA A 633 14.78 4.04 34.32
N GLY A 634 13.47 4.00 34.43
CA GLY A 634 12.58 4.08 33.25
C GLY A 634 11.28 3.30 33.42
N ILE A 635 10.45 3.75 34.36
CA ILE A 635 9.05 3.30 34.42
C ILE A 635 8.23 4.57 34.22
N TYR A 636 7.52 4.70 33.10
CA TYR A 636 6.35 5.59 32.97
C TYR A 636 5.80 5.59 31.53
N THR A 637 5.22 4.47 31.06
CA THR A 637 4.32 4.52 29.89
C THR A 637 3.21 3.47 29.88
N SER A 638 3.22 2.49 30.75
CA SER A 638 2.16 1.45 30.78
C SER A 638 1.19 1.52 31.97
N ALA A 639 1.29 2.57 32.81
CA ALA A 639 0.44 2.73 34.01
C ALA A 639 -0.54 3.92 33.92
N LEU A 640 -0.65 4.59 32.79
CA LEU A 640 -1.42 5.83 32.66
C LEU A 640 -2.94 5.65 32.51
N THR A 641 -3.41 4.45 32.18
CA THR A 641 -4.85 4.18 31.98
C THR A 641 -5.66 3.94 33.28
N THR A 642 -5.03 4.09 34.47
CA THR A 642 -5.69 3.79 35.75
C THR A 642 -5.45 4.84 36.86
N LEU A 643 -4.92 6.01 36.52
CA LEU A 643 -4.71 7.04 37.56
C LEU A 643 -6.03 7.75 37.93
N PRO A 644 -6.34 7.89 39.25
CA PRO A 644 -7.47 8.69 39.70
C PRO A 644 -7.33 10.14 39.24
N ARG A 645 -8.48 10.76 38.90
CA ARG A 645 -8.55 12.16 38.38
C ARG A 645 -7.69 13.17 39.17
N GLN A 646 -7.67 13.08 40.50
CA GLN A 646 -6.90 13.97 41.34
C GLN A 646 -5.39 13.82 41.18
N GLU A 647 -4.92 12.59 40.97
CA GLU A 647 -3.51 12.31 40.73
C GLU A 647 -3.08 12.76 39.33
N LEU A 648 -3.96 12.67 38.35
CA LEU A 648 -3.73 13.16 36.97
C LEU A 648 -3.59 14.70 36.96
N ILE A 649 -4.42 15.42 37.72
CA ILE A 649 -4.33 16.86 37.86
C ILE A 649 -3.03 17.26 38.56
N ALA A 650 -2.62 16.54 39.61
CA ALA A 650 -1.37 16.80 40.32
C ALA A 650 -0.15 16.56 39.43
N LEU A 651 -0.19 15.49 38.60
CA LEU A 651 0.86 15.17 37.62
C LEU A 651 0.99 16.25 36.55
N ILE A 652 -0.13 16.73 35.99
CA ILE A 652 -0.15 17.83 35.01
C ILE A 652 0.45 19.11 35.62
N GLY A 653 0.16 19.38 36.89
CA GLY A 653 0.73 20.51 37.64
C GLY A 653 2.27 20.40 37.75
N SER A 654 2.74 19.27 38.22
CA SER A 654 4.18 18.96 38.37
C SER A 654 4.95 19.07 37.06
N LEU A 655 4.42 18.46 35.99
CA LEU A 655 5.04 18.53 34.66
C LEU A 655 5.02 19.94 34.07
N THR A 656 3.99 20.74 34.39
CA THR A 656 3.91 22.15 33.96
C THR A 656 5.00 22.98 34.63
N ASP A 657 5.30 22.75 35.90
CA ASP A 657 6.35 23.46 36.62
C ASP A 657 7.75 22.99 36.12
N GLN A 658 7.94 21.71 35.87
CA GLN A 658 9.17 21.20 35.25
C GLN A 658 9.39 21.78 33.84
N MET A 659 8.35 21.88 33.02
CA MET A 659 8.41 22.51 31.70
C MET A 659 8.84 23.98 31.79
N LYS A 660 8.29 24.74 32.73
CA LYS A 660 8.66 26.14 32.95
C LYS A 660 10.11 26.30 33.43
N ASN A 661 10.56 25.41 34.31
CA ASN A 661 11.94 25.41 34.80
C ASN A 661 12.92 25.06 33.68
N ALA A 662 12.63 24.03 32.89
CA ALA A 662 13.42 23.67 31.71
C ALA A 662 13.49 24.81 30.67
N ALA A 663 12.37 25.53 30.46
CA ALA A 663 12.34 26.70 29.58
C ALA A 663 13.17 27.88 30.15
N ALA A 664 13.16 28.10 31.47
CA ALA A 664 13.95 29.11 32.12
C ALA A 664 15.47 28.82 32.08
N GLU A 665 15.83 27.52 32.08
CA GLU A 665 17.20 27.04 31.94
C GLU A 665 17.66 26.90 30.46
N LEU A 666 16.85 27.39 29.49
CA LEU A 666 17.11 27.34 28.06
C LEU A 666 17.18 25.90 27.47
N GLN A 667 16.62 24.91 28.17
CA GLN A 667 16.51 23.53 27.73
C GLN A 667 15.22 23.35 26.90
N PHE A 668 15.17 24.00 25.74
CA PHE A 668 13.95 24.09 24.93
C PHE A 668 13.42 22.72 24.42
N GLU A 669 14.28 21.76 24.20
CA GLU A 669 13.86 20.39 23.79
C GLU A 669 13.15 19.66 24.94
N VAL A 670 13.68 19.77 26.17
CA VAL A 670 13.06 19.19 27.36
C VAL A 670 11.71 19.87 27.62
N ALA A 671 11.67 21.20 27.50
CA ALA A 671 10.44 21.99 27.67
C ALA A 671 9.38 21.62 26.59
N ALA A 672 9.79 21.41 25.35
CA ALA A 672 8.89 20.99 24.25
C ALA A 672 8.32 19.59 24.50
N ARG A 673 9.14 18.64 24.92
CA ARG A 673 8.71 17.28 25.26
C ARG A 673 7.71 17.27 26.41
N LEU A 674 8.01 17.98 27.50
CA LEU A 674 7.09 18.10 28.63
C LEU A 674 5.77 18.78 28.25
N ARG A 675 5.79 19.76 27.34
CA ARG A 675 4.59 20.41 26.80
C ARG A 675 3.70 19.38 26.07
N ASP A 676 4.31 18.51 25.25
CA ASP A 676 3.57 17.54 24.48
C ASP A 676 2.99 16.42 25.37
N GLU A 677 3.72 15.99 26.41
CA GLU A 677 3.19 15.10 27.46
C GLU A 677 2.00 15.73 28.21
N ILE A 678 2.12 17.00 28.62
CA ILE A 678 1.04 17.75 29.27
C ILE A 678 -0.20 17.84 28.37
N LYS A 679 -0.01 17.98 27.06
CA LYS A 679 -1.10 18.04 26.08
C LYS A 679 -1.87 16.71 26.00
N ILE A 680 -1.18 15.58 26.05
CA ILE A 680 -1.77 14.25 26.08
C ILE A 680 -2.58 14.04 27.37
N LEU A 681 -1.97 14.31 28.53
CA LEU A 681 -2.62 14.15 29.82
C LEU A 681 -3.86 15.08 30.00
N LYS A 682 -3.82 16.29 29.45
CA LYS A 682 -4.98 17.19 29.42
C LYS A 682 -6.11 16.69 28.53
N ARG A 683 -5.80 15.98 27.44
CA ARG A 683 -6.81 15.36 26.60
C ARG A 683 -7.49 14.20 27.33
N GLU A 684 -6.72 13.41 28.05
CA GLU A 684 -7.20 12.29 28.85
C GLU A 684 -8.07 12.78 30.03
N LEU A 685 -7.66 13.87 30.72
CA LEU A 685 -8.46 14.50 31.76
C LEU A 685 -9.82 15.00 31.23
N ARG A 686 -9.86 15.55 30.02
CA ARG A 686 -11.11 15.98 29.38
C ARG A 686 -12.00 14.79 29.03
N SER A 687 -11.43 13.71 28.51
CA SER A 687 -12.21 12.50 28.20
C SER A 687 -12.81 11.86 29.45
N MET A 688 -12.11 11.93 30.60
CA MET A 688 -12.65 11.52 31.90
C MET A 688 -13.78 12.46 32.37
N GLU A 689 -13.65 13.76 32.15
CA GLU A 689 -14.71 14.74 32.47
C GLU A 689 -15.96 14.56 31.63
N GLU A 690 -15.80 14.22 30.34
CA GLU A 690 -16.91 13.92 29.41
C GLU A 690 -17.56 12.56 29.72
N ALA A 691 -16.82 11.61 30.26
CA ALA A 691 -17.33 10.31 30.70
C ALA A 691 -17.98 10.30 32.09
N GLY A 692 -17.95 11.44 32.82
CA GLY A 692 -18.60 11.60 34.12
C GLY A 692 -17.92 10.86 35.27
N VAL A 693 -16.60 10.58 35.17
CA VAL A 693 -15.77 9.94 36.20
C VAL A 693 -14.86 10.98 36.89
#